data_cf29a95d30da387c8760fb3b64f8e6e8
#
_entry.id   cf29a95d30da387c8760fb3b64f8e6e8
#
_cell.length_a   1.000
_cell.length_b   1.000
_cell.length_c   1.000
_cell.angle_alpha   90.00
_cell.angle_beta   90.00
_cell.angle_gamma   90.00
#
_symmetry.space_group_name_H-M   'P 1'
#
loop_
_entity.id
_entity.type
_entity.pdbx_description
1 polymer ?
#
loop_
_entity_poly.entity_id
_entity_poly.type
_entity_poly.pdbx_seq_one_letter_code
_entity_poly.pdbx_strand_id
1 'polypeptide(L)'
;MSKYIVDPKVLNKEKPKKTKNKVETPLEKRNKKPKFSDKYEEDLIRQLFEEKKNKIEAMDISSVQEQQDDIVHHKRKNAEDVPITENIKYFDPELSYELTGYRPITMEQGLDFNPTPFREMAITFQNTGKYTEFPNGSVPNRKFWNREMDRIKNGLTIGKYRITGDHYYFLNYYRMQTVLEDATAGTGREYNFPTFLSKQYEWFHYVEMAEKLALNAGALKGRGTGSEMTAAMSVRPYTSNPNYRVVLTAFDDGKLQPLRDKCWYQLNLNANAYGFRHIRQVVDNATTKRASKRTKEGAEVGWMAEIHSIIADKASKIRGDRTDRLIYEEAGSNTILSKSIQGDALVELGGKHFGTKIFLGTGGDDVALEGLATMFKNPAGAKVLAYKNYDTTDGKPELSAFFCPSHKFALVSTYLDERGVTNVEFKKHYEEYRKTLHGQDYLDECAEHCFTPEEALSKTGENMFDAELIAARMAQIMVKKDWIEPKRMMLLWDKTAEKQWSKINAFESPHGNVLVVEPPLVDDTGTPYKNLYVAGIDSIDQGKDDSATDNDVSDFCIVIKKRVRGMDDPKYVAIYKDRPRDIRQAYETAHKLLVYNCNAMLEYTKISIQKFLQERKADDRLMKRPEFAVSNKARKIVTKKLIGLPGTEAVIKHGLELISNFLNDYFTIDFPEILQQLLKYTYANKRKFDIVAALQMAEIGDEELFGINPTKVVNQNAVEDFGYYRDENGHMRRGAIPNNSKYETRRT
;
A
#
# COMPACT_ATOMS: atom_id res chain seq x y z
N MET A 1 20.65 -52.32 19.82
CA MET A 1 20.77 -53.58 19.04
C MET A 1 19.39 -53.99 18.59
N SER A 2 19.06 -53.89 17.34
CA SER A 2 18.44 -54.84 16.42
C SER A 2 18.18 -54.13 15.09
N LYS A 3 18.91 -54.58 14.07
CA LYS A 3 18.79 -54.21 12.67
C LYS A 3 17.64 -54.96 12.04
N TYR A 4 16.82 -54.27 11.25
CA TYR A 4 16.04 -54.91 10.17
C TYR A 4 16.58 -54.44 8.84
N ILE A 5 17.25 -55.39 8.17
CA ILE A 5 17.69 -55.35 6.76
C ILE A 5 16.53 -55.85 5.93
N VAL A 6 16.04 -55.11 4.96
CA VAL A 6 15.06 -55.58 3.96
C VAL A 6 15.80 -55.91 2.67
N ASP A 7 15.60 -57.14 2.20
CA ASP A 7 16.21 -57.79 1.05
C ASP A 7 15.71 -57.20 -0.30
N PRO A 8 16.61 -56.88 -1.28
CA PRO A 8 16.24 -56.21 -2.53
C PRO A 8 15.78 -57.14 -3.68
N LYS A 9 15.27 -58.31 -3.44
CA LYS A 9 15.02 -59.33 -4.49
C LYS A 9 13.56 -59.65 -4.87
N VAL A 10 12.58 -58.75 -4.64
CA VAL A 10 11.21 -58.97 -5.08
C VAL A 10 10.67 -57.83 -5.91
N LEU A 11 11.24 -57.62 -7.07
CA LEU A 11 10.64 -56.73 -8.10
C LEU A 11 11.05 -57.18 -9.50
N ASN A 12 10.50 -58.35 -9.92
CA ASN A 12 10.43 -58.72 -11.33
C ASN A 12 9.17 -59.51 -11.56
N LYS A 13 8.11 -58.86 -12.06
CA LYS A 13 7.04 -59.54 -12.82
C LYS A 13 6.41 -58.58 -13.81
N GLU A 14 6.68 -58.91 -15.08
CA GLU A 14 5.83 -58.85 -16.27
C GLU A 14 5.16 -57.56 -16.72
N LYS A 15 5.65 -57.08 -17.87
CA LYS A 15 4.99 -56.07 -18.75
C LYS A 15 3.83 -56.73 -19.53
N PRO A 16 2.62 -56.18 -19.52
CA PRO A 16 1.59 -56.56 -20.49
C PRO A 16 1.77 -55.81 -21.82
N LYS A 17 1.44 -56.49 -22.90
CA LYS A 17 1.54 -56.07 -24.31
C LYS A 17 0.66 -54.85 -24.62
N LYS A 18 1.22 -53.90 -25.36
CA LYS A 18 0.52 -52.72 -25.92
C LYS A 18 -0.50 -53.15 -26.98
N THR A 19 -1.78 -52.93 -26.72
CA THR A 19 -2.81 -52.74 -27.75
C THR A 19 -2.92 -51.24 -28.06
N LYS A 20 -2.76 -50.90 -29.33
CA LYS A 20 -2.86 -49.54 -29.87
C LYS A 20 -4.35 -49.13 -29.93
N ASN A 21 -4.83 -48.39 -28.93
CA ASN A 21 -5.94 -47.49 -29.13
C ASN A 21 -5.50 -46.13 -28.52
N LYS A 22 -5.17 -45.17 -29.40
CA LYS A 22 -4.88 -43.79 -29.04
C LYS A 22 -6.16 -43.14 -28.55
N VAL A 23 -6.35 -43.09 -27.25
CA VAL A 23 -7.28 -42.15 -26.62
C VAL A 23 -6.52 -40.84 -26.43
N GLU A 24 -6.94 -39.82 -27.15
CA GLU A 24 -6.37 -38.45 -26.99
C GLU A 24 -6.57 -37.99 -25.55
N THR A 25 -5.48 -37.57 -24.91
CA THR A 25 -5.53 -37.02 -23.54
C THR A 25 -6.23 -35.66 -23.52
N PRO A 26 -6.80 -35.22 -22.37
CA PRO A 26 -7.46 -33.93 -22.26
C PRO A 26 -6.56 -32.72 -22.59
N LEU A 27 -5.24 -32.91 -22.57
CA LEU A 27 -4.24 -31.89 -22.95
C LEU A 27 -4.10 -31.75 -24.49
N GLU A 28 -4.27 -32.82 -25.27
CA GLU A 28 -4.20 -32.76 -26.74
C GLU A 28 -5.47 -32.13 -27.35
N LYS A 29 -6.60 -32.17 -26.64
CA LYS A 29 -7.84 -31.47 -27.04
C LYS A 29 -7.77 -29.96 -26.79
N ARG A 30 -6.89 -29.49 -25.90
CA ARG A 30 -6.71 -28.07 -25.61
C ARG A 30 -5.87 -27.30 -26.65
N ASN A 31 -5.12 -27.97 -27.48
CA ASN A 31 -4.20 -27.38 -28.45
C ASN A 31 -4.75 -27.19 -29.87
N LYS A 32 -5.99 -27.55 -30.12
CA LYS A 32 -6.66 -27.13 -31.37
C LYS A 32 -7.21 -25.74 -31.17
N LYS A 33 -6.47 -24.71 -31.63
CA LYS A 33 -6.95 -23.33 -31.69
C LYS A 33 -8.28 -23.31 -32.42
N PRO A 34 -9.39 -22.87 -31.80
CA PRO A 34 -10.60 -22.58 -32.55
C PRO A 34 -10.28 -21.43 -33.52
N LYS A 35 -10.62 -21.58 -34.78
CA LYS A 35 -10.64 -20.49 -35.74
C LYS A 35 -11.85 -19.62 -35.38
N PHE A 36 -11.64 -18.60 -34.53
CA PHE A 36 -12.68 -17.58 -34.28
C PHE A 36 -12.75 -16.66 -35.48
N SER A 37 -13.96 -16.35 -35.94
CA SER A 37 -14.19 -15.32 -36.92
C SER A 37 -13.99 -13.94 -36.25
N ASP A 38 -13.52 -12.95 -37.01
CA ASP A 38 -13.31 -11.57 -36.54
C ASP A 38 -14.56 -10.99 -35.83
N LYS A 39 -15.73 -11.44 -36.24
CA LYS A 39 -17.03 -11.06 -35.66
C LYS A 39 -17.26 -11.60 -34.24
N TYR A 40 -16.68 -12.75 -33.89
CA TYR A 40 -16.80 -13.31 -32.54
C TYR A 40 -15.91 -12.56 -31.52
N GLU A 41 -14.74 -12.08 -31.94
CA GLU A 41 -13.90 -11.23 -31.10
C GLU A 41 -14.56 -9.87 -30.83
N GLU A 42 -15.21 -9.28 -31.84
CA GLU A 42 -15.96 -8.03 -31.69
C GLU A 42 -17.17 -8.19 -30.76
N ASP A 43 -17.92 -9.31 -30.88
CA ASP A 43 -19.07 -9.58 -30.02
C ASP A 43 -18.63 -9.89 -28.58
N LEU A 44 -17.50 -10.59 -28.36
CA LEU A 44 -16.95 -10.88 -27.05
C LEU A 44 -16.43 -9.60 -26.36
N ILE A 45 -15.77 -8.73 -27.13
CA ILE A 45 -15.32 -7.42 -26.65
C ILE A 45 -16.53 -6.58 -26.25
N ARG A 46 -17.58 -6.58 -27.04
CA ARG A 46 -18.82 -5.84 -26.76
C ARG A 46 -19.52 -6.36 -25.49
N GLN A 47 -19.61 -7.69 -25.30
CA GLN A 47 -20.15 -8.28 -24.08
C GLN A 47 -19.32 -7.94 -22.83
N LEU A 48 -18.01 -7.99 -22.92
CA LEU A 48 -17.11 -7.59 -21.82
C LEU A 48 -17.20 -6.09 -21.48
N PHE A 49 -17.49 -5.25 -22.49
CA PHE A 49 -17.76 -3.82 -22.27
C PHE A 49 -19.10 -3.60 -21.59
N GLU A 50 -20.14 -4.30 -21.98
CA GLU A 50 -21.46 -4.22 -21.35
C GLU A 50 -21.43 -4.73 -19.90
N GLU A 51 -20.75 -5.84 -19.64
CA GLU A 51 -20.57 -6.35 -18.26
C GLU A 51 -19.75 -5.42 -17.37
N LYS A 52 -18.69 -4.77 -17.91
CA LYS A 52 -17.93 -3.76 -17.16
C LYS A 52 -18.74 -2.50 -16.90
N LYS A 53 -19.51 -2.04 -17.90
CA LYS A 53 -20.39 -0.89 -17.77
C LYS A 53 -21.46 -1.13 -16.72
N ASN A 54 -22.11 -2.29 -16.74
CA ASN A 54 -23.12 -2.69 -15.76
C ASN A 54 -22.52 -2.86 -14.35
N LYS A 55 -21.24 -3.29 -14.22
CA LYS A 55 -20.54 -3.33 -12.94
C LYS A 55 -20.18 -1.95 -12.41
N ILE A 56 -19.87 -1.00 -13.28
CA ILE A 56 -19.55 0.40 -12.90
C ILE A 56 -20.86 1.13 -12.57
N GLU A 57 -21.95 0.90 -13.31
CA GLU A 57 -23.28 1.44 -12.99
C GLU A 57 -23.90 0.80 -11.75
N ALA A 58 -23.54 -0.44 -11.40
CA ALA A 58 -23.91 -1.10 -10.15
C ALA A 58 -22.99 -0.76 -8.96
N MET A 59 -21.85 -0.12 -9.19
CA MET A 59 -21.05 0.55 -8.17
C MET A 59 -21.60 1.98 -8.02
N ASP A 60 -22.71 2.06 -7.31
CA ASP A 60 -23.47 3.27 -7.07
C ASP A 60 -22.62 4.28 -6.29
N ILE A 61 -22.09 5.28 -6.99
CA ILE A 61 -21.41 6.44 -6.41
C ILE A 61 -22.40 7.24 -5.54
N SER A 62 -23.71 7.08 -5.78
CA SER A 62 -24.77 7.67 -4.96
C SER A 62 -24.75 7.14 -3.52
N SER A 63 -24.34 5.90 -3.30
CA SER A 63 -24.25 5.34 -1.94
C SER A 63 -23.16 6.01 -1.08
N VAL A 64 -22.13 6.58 -1.67
CA VAL A 64 -21.09 7.35 -0.97
C VAL A 64 -21.55 8.79 -0.75
N GLN A 65 -22.28 9.38 -1.67
CA GLN A 65 -22.88 10.72 -1.55
C GLN A 65 -24.11 10.72 -0.63
N GLU A 66 -25.00 9.70 -0.72
CA GLU A 66 -26.10 9.54 0.25
C GLU A 66 -25.57 9.29 1.68
N GLN A 67 -24.43 8.58 1.83
CA GLN A 67 -23.78 8.48 3.15
C GLN A 67 -23.21 9.82 3.64
N GLN A 68 -22.81 10.72 2.77
CA GLN A 68 -22.37 12.07 3.15
C GLN A 68 -23.56 13.02 3.43
N ASP A 69 -24.66 12.92 2.69
CA ASP A 69 -25.83 13.80 2.85
C ASP A 69 -26.69 13.41 4.07
N ASP A 70 -26.78 12.11 4.42
CA ASP A 70 -27.44 11.65 5.67
C ASP A 70 -26.70 12.11 6.95
N ILE A 71 -25.41 12.45 6.84
CA ILE A 71 -24.58 12.92 7.95
C ILE A 71 -24.92 14.36 8.38
N VAL A 72 -25.45 15.19 7.46
CA VAL A 72 -25.56 16.65 7.66
C VAL A 72 -26.87 17.05 8.40
N HIS A 73 -27.88 16.20 8.53
CA HIS A 73 -29.21 16.62 8.98
C HIS A 73 -29.83 15.89 10.19
N HIS A 74 -29.03 15.42 11.17
CA HIS A 74 -29.61 15.01 12.43
C HIS A 74 -29.82 16.18 13.38
N LYS A 75 -31.07 16.68 13.42
CA LYS A 75 -31.56 17.54 14.51
C LYS A 75 -31.40 16.81 15.84
N ARG A 76 -30.77 17.48 16.82
CA ARG A 76 -30.62 17.02 18.20
C ARG A 76 -31.95 16.48 18.73
N LYS A 77 -32.05 15.19 18.97
CA LYS A 77 -33.02 14.54 19.82
C LYS A 77 -32.37 14.28 21.17
N ASN A 78 -33.15 14.43 22.24
CA ASN A 78 -32.68 14.21 23.61
C ASN A 78 -32.08 12.81 23.75
N ALA A 79 -30.92 12.71 24.43
CA ALA A 79 -30.08 11.53 24.52
C ALA A 79 -30.72 10.30 25.23
N GLU A 80 -31.92 10.42 25.75
CA GLU A 80 -32.59 9.35 26.52
C GLU A 80 -33.33 8.30 25.68
N ASP A 81 -33.55 8.55 24.37
CA ASP A 81 -34.46 7.72 23.56
C ASP A 81 -33.81 6.99 22.35
N VAL A 82 -32.51 7.00 22.21
CA VAL A 82 -31.86 6.33 21.05
C VAL A 82 -31.16 5.05 21.50
N PRO A 83 -31.65 3.86 21.08
CA PRO A 83 -30.87 2.64 21.25
C PRO A 83 -29.54 2.82 20.53
N ILE A 84 -28.44 2.68 21.26
CA ILE A 84 -27.06 2.89 20.81
C ILE A 84 -26.69 2.04 19.54
N THR A 85 -27.55 1.11 19.14
CA THR A 85 -27.21 0.06 18.18
C THR A 85 -27.70 0.28 16.74
N GLU A 86 -28.63 1.19 16.46
CA GLU A 86 -29.26 1.17 15.13
C GLU A 86 -28.80 2.23 14.11
N ASN A 87 -28.12 3.31 14.54
CA ASN A 87 -27.78 4.42 13.63
C ASN A 87 -26.37 5.01 13.75
N ILE A 88 -25.46 4.41 14.52
CA ILE A 88 -24.10 4.95 14.65
C ILE A 88 -23.21 4.41 13.52
N LYS A 89 -22.97 5.22 12.49
CA LYS A 89 -22.06 4.88 11.37
C LYS A 89 -20.62 5.29 11.61
N TYR A 90 -20.33 6.17 12.56
CA TYR A 90 -19.00 6.68 12.88
C TYR A 90 -18.92 7.15 14.34
N PHE A 91 -17.70 7.23 14.86
CA PHE A 91 -17.41 7.80 16.17
C PHE A 91 -17.01 9.29 15.99
N ASP A 92 -17.73 10.18 16.65
CA ASP A 92 -17.44 11.61 16.67
C ASP A 92 -16.97 12.01 18.08
N PRO A 93 -15.70 12.42 18.28
CA PRO A 93 -15.21 12.80 19.59
C PRO A 93 -15.94 14.03 20.18
N GLU A 94 -16.43 14.94 19.33
CA GLU A 94 -17.21 16.12 19.77
C GLU A 94 -18.63 15.74 20.21
N LEU A 95 -19.18 14.68 19.61
CA LEU A 95 -20.51 14.15 19.90
C LEU A 95 -20.47 12.85 20.74
N SER A 96 -19.34 12.50 21.33
CA SER A 96 -19.16 11.22 22.01
C SER A 96 -20.13 11.03 23.17
N TYR A 97 -20.61 12.10 23.80
CA TYR A 97 -21.63 12.03 24.82
C TYR A 97 -22.97 11.50 24.28
N GLU A 98 -23.39 11.95 23.11
CA GLU A 98 -24.60 11.49 22.45
C GLU A 98 -24.50 10.01 22.02
N LEU A 99 -23.30 9.60 21.60
CA LEU A 99 -23.02 8.23 21.14
C LEU A 99 -22.83 7.23 22.28
N THR A 100 -22.16 7.64 23.35
CA THR A 100 -21.72 6.75 24.45
C THR A 100 -22.45 7.01 25.77
N GLY A 101 -23.23 8.10 25.87
CA GLY A 101 -23.80 8.61 27.10
C GLY A 101 -22.78 9.32 28.02
N TYR A 102 -21.52 9.48 27.59
CA TYR A 102 -20.43 10.07 28.37
C TYR A 102 -19.66 11.11 27.58
N ARG A 103 -19.39 12.25 28.17
CA ARG A 103 -18.72 13.36 27.48
C ARG A 103 -17.25 13.06 27.22
N PRO A 104 -16.71 13.49 26.06
CA PRO A 104 -15.28 13.50 25.83
C PRO A 104 -14.60 14.52 26.76
N ILE A 105 -13.31 14.31 27.00
CA ILE A 105 -12.53 15.23 27.82
C ILE A 105 -11.71 16.12 26.90
N THR A 106 -12.36 17.20 26.45
CA THR A 106 -11.72 18.27 25.68
C THR A 106 -11.50 19.49 26.55
N MET A 107 -10.73 20.46 26.09
CA MET A 107 -10.50 21.70 26.83
C MET A 107 -11.81 22.46 27.09
N GLU A 108 -12.77 22.42 26.18
CA GLU A 108 -14.06 23.12 26.30
C GLU A 108 -15.07 22.33 27.12
N GLN A 109 -15.14 21.04 26.92
CA GLN A 109 -16.21 20.17 27.45
C GLN A 109 -15.85 19.49 28.78
N GLY A 110 -14.57 19.46 29.14
CA GLY A 110 -14.05 18.81 30.32
C GLY A 110 -13.67 19.76 31.46
N LEU A 111 -14.20 21.00 31.52
CA LEU A 111 -13.79 22.00 32.51
C LEU A 111 -13.95 21.53 33.97
N ASP A 112 -14.90 20.67 34.26
CA ASP A 112 -15.20 20.12 35.59
C ASP A 112 -14.66 18.69 35.78
N PHE A 113 -13.86 18.16 34.83
CA PHE A 113 -13.29 16.82 34.92
C PHE A 113 -12.13 16.76 35.91
N ASN A 114 -12.15 15.75 36.77
CA ASN A 114 -11.06 15.42 37.67
C ASN A 114 -10.62 13.95 37.45
N PRO A 115 -9.41 13.68 36.96
CA PRO A 115 -8.93 12.33 36.71
C PRO A 115 -8.60 11.52 37.98
N THR A 116 -8.38 12.17 39.13
CA THR A 116 -7.91 11.56 40.36
C THR A 116 -8.77 10.40 40.85
N PRO A 117 -10.12 10.52 40.92
CA PRO A 117 -10.98 9.40 41.33
C PRO A 117 -10.91 8.18 40.42
N PHE A 118 -10.58 8.37 39.13
CA PHE A 118 -10.40 7.28 38.18
C PHE A 118 -9.07 6.52 38.35
N ARG A 119 -8.13 7.08 39.14
CA ARG A 119 -6.81 6.53 39.45
C ARG A 119 -6.67 6.12 40.94
N GLU A 120 -7.78 6.03 41.65
CA GLU A 120 -7.81 5.78 43.09
C GLU A 120 -6.98 4.54 43.49
N MET A 121 -7.08 3.44 42.72
CA MET A 121 -6.37 2.20 43.02
C MET A 121 -4.86 2.33 42.79
N ALA A 122 -4.43 3.03 41.76
CA ALA A 122 -3.02 3.31 41.52
C ALA A 122 -2.43 4.16 42.66
N ILE A 123 -3.11 5.22 43.04
CA ILE A 123 -2.71 6.10 44.13
C ILE A 123 -2.66 5.34 45.46
N THR A 124 -3.65 4.50 45.74
CA THR A 124 -3.66 3.65 46.93
C THR A 124 -2.46 2.72 46.96
N PHE A 125 -2.17 2.05 45.84
CA PHE A 125 -1.05 1.15 45.74
C PHE A 125 0.29 1.88 45.84
N GLN A 126 0.46 3.05 45.25
CA GLN A 126 1.67 3.87 45.36
C GLN A 126 1.95 4.27 46.81
N ASN A 127 0.91 4.64 47.56
CA ASN A 127 1.03 5.11 48.93
C ASN A 127 1.25 3.98 49.95
N THR A 128 0.66 2.78 49.71
CA THR A 128 0.58 1.73 50.73
C THR A 128 1.27 0.42 50.31
N GLY A 129 1.64 0.27 49.05
CA GLY A 129 2.13 -0.97 48.44
C GLY A 129 1.08 -2.07 48.32
N LYS A 130 -0.20 -1.76 48.57
CA LYS A 130 -1.35 -2.70 48.54
C LYS A 130 -2.58 -2.03 47.93
N TYR A 131 -3.46 -2.83 47.33
CA TYR A 131 -4.77 -2.34 46.86
C TYR A 131 -5.83 -2.34 47.96
N THR A 132 -5.64 -3.14 49.03
CA THR A 132 -6.59 -3.24 50.13
C THR A 132 -5.91 -3.74 51.39
N GLU A 133 -6.37 -3.27 52.52
CA GLU A 133 -5.95 -3.70 53.84
C GLU A 133 -6.72 -4.94 54.37
N PHE A 134 -7.77 -5.37 53.68
CA PHE A 134 -8.55 -6.52 54.11
C PHE A 134 -7.77 -7.81 54.03
N PRO A 135 -7.74 -8.64 55.09
CA PRO A 135 -7.04 -9.91 55.06
C PRO A 135 -7.46 -10.82 53.91
N ASN A 136 -6.47 -11.46 53.27
CA ASN A 136 -6.75 -12.35 52.16
C ASN A 136 -7.76 -13.45 52.55
N GLY A 137 -8.76 -13.65 51.65
CA GLY A 137 -9.80 -14.66 51.86
C GLY A 137 -10.95 -14.25 52.81
N SER A 138 -10.85 -13.09 53.45
CA SER A 138 -11.98 -12.53 54.20
C SER A 138 -13.16 -12.12 53.32
N VAL A 139 -14.36 -12.04 53.90
CA VAL A 139 -15.55 -11.59 53.17
C VAL A 139 -15.38 -10.17 52.60
N PRO A 140 -14.84 -9.17 53.34
CA PRO A 140 -14.57 -7.85 52.79
C PRO A 140 -13.55 -7.88 51.64
N ASN A 141 -12.49 -8.70 51.74
CA ASN A 141 -11.50 -8.83 50.67
C ASN A 141 -12.10 -9.40 49.37
N ARG A 142 -12.95 -10.45 49.49
CA ARG A 142 -13.68 -10.97 48.30
C ARG A 142 -14.63 -9.97 47.69
N LYS A 143 -15.34 -9.20 48.50
CA LYS A 143 -16.23 -8.13 48.02
C LYS A 143 -15.44 -7.04 47.31
N PHE A 144 -14.30 -6.65 47.84
CA PHE A 144 -13.38 -5.70 47.23
C PHE A 144 -12.96 -6.16 45.83
N TRP A 145 -12.40 -7.36 45.74
CA TRP A 145 -11.87 -7.89 44.45
C TRP A 145 -13.01 -8.16 43.43
N ASN A 146 -14.18 -8.56 43.86
CA ASN A 146 -15.31 -8.71 42.96
C ASN A 146 -15.72 -7.37 42.34
N ARG A 147 -15.75 -6.30 43.13
CA ARG A 147 -16.01 -4.95 42.65
C ARG A 147 -14.92 -4.47 41.70
N GLU A 148 -13.64 -4.70 42.04
CA GLU A 148 -12.53 -4.28 41.19
C GLU A 148 -12.50 -5.10 39.89
N MET A 149 -12.83 -6.37 39.93
CA MET A 149 -12.93 -7.18 38.71
C MET A 149 -14.07 -6.72 37.80
N ASP A 150 -15.17 -6.28 38.39
CA ASP A 150 -16.25 -5.66 37.61
C ASP A 150 -15.80 -4.35 36.94
N ARG A 151 -15.10 -3.48 37.67
CA ARG A 151 -14.51 -2.24 37.12
C ARG A 151 -13.47 -2.52 36.03
N ILE A 152 -12.61 -3.51 36.20
CA ILE A 152 -11.64 -3.94 35.20
C ILE A 152 -12.34 -4.43 33.92
N LYS A 153 -13.46 -5.13 34.08
CA LYS A 153 -14.22 -5.66 32.96
C LYS A 153 -15.08 -4.61 32.27
N ASN A 154 -15.86 -3.84 33.02
CA ASN A 154 -16.95 -2.99 32.52
C ASN A 154 -16.63 -1.51 32.57
N GLY A 155 -15.54 -1.09 33.23
CA GLY A 155 -15.17 0.31 33.40
C GLY A 155 -15.73 0.93 34.69
N LEU A 156 -15.51 2.23 34.83
CA LEU A 156 -15.89 3.02 35.99
C LEU A 156 -16.61 4.30 35.56
N THR A 157 -17.76 4.54 36.16
CA THR A 157 -18.53 5.78 35.94
C THR A 157 -18.51 6.62 37.21
N ILE A 158 -18.16 7.90 37.09
CA ILE A 158 -18.19 8.89 38.17
C ILE A 158 -18.91 10.15 37.64
N GLY A 159 -20.10 10.45 38.18
CA GLY A 159 -20.91 11.52 37.67
C GLY A 159 -21.29 11.30 36.20
N LYS A 160 -20.97 12.27 35.36
CA LYS A 160 -21.22 12.24 33.90
C LYS A 160 -20.07 11.67 33.08
N TYR A 161 -18.98 11.28 33.73
CA TYR A 161 -17.80 10.73 33.04
C TYR A 161 -17.70 9.24 33.29
N ARG A 162 -17.34 8.52 32.24
CA ARG A 162 -17.08 7.08 32.30
C ARG A 162 -15.74 6.80 31.63
N ILE A 163 -14.95 5.90 32.19
CA ILE A 163 -13.82 5.27 31.53
C ILE A 163 -14.14 3.80 31.25
N THR A 164 -13.65 3.27 30.13
CA THR A 164 -13.84 1.86 29.74
C THR A 164 -13.07 0.91 30.64
N GLY A 165 -13.36 -0.39 30.56
CA GLY A 165 -12.62 -1.39 31.32
C GLY A 165 -11.12 -1.44 30.97
N ASP A 166 -10.79 -1.29 29.69
CA ASP A 166 -9.41 -1.21 29.21
C ASP A 166 -8.69 0.02 29.80
N HIS A 167 -9.35 1.18 29.81
CA HIS A 167 -8.78 2.41 30.37
C HIS A 167 -8.64 2.34 31.90
N TYR A 168 -9.67 1.79 32.60
CA TYR A 168 -9.60 1.60 34.06
C TYR A 168 -8.43 0.68 34.45
N TYR A 169 -8.28 -0.44 33.74
CA TYR A 169 -7.16 -1.35 33.96
C TYR A 169 -5.82 -0.69 33.67
N PHE A 170 -5.70 0.05 32.57
CA PHE A 170 -4.50 0.79 32.19
C PHE A 170 -4.06 1.75 33.31
N LEU A 171 -4.96 2.56 33.81
CA LEU A 171 -4.64 3.56 34.83
C LEU A 171 -4.33 3.00 36.21
N ASN A 172 -4.89 1.83 36.59
CA ASN A 172 -4.86 1.34 37.96
C ASN A 172 -4.06 0.06 38.19
N TYR A 173 -3.84 -0.73 37.16
CA TYR A 173 -3.22 -2.05 37.28
C TYR A 173 -2.04 -2.26 36.31
N TYR A 174 -1.97 -1.49 35.24
CA TYR A 174 -0.86 -1.57 34.28
C TYR A 174 0.33 -0.75 34.76
N ARG A 175 1.53 -1.29 34.59
CA ARG A 175 2.80 -0.61 34.93
C ARG A 175 3.64 -0.44 33.68
N MET A 176 3.89 0.80 33.28
CA MET A 176 4.75 1.13 32.16
C MET A 176 6.11 1.62 32.63
N GLN A 177 7.12 1.42 31.81
CA GLN A 177 8.43 2.00 32.05
C GLN A 177 8.39 3.50 31.73
N THR A 178 8.64 4.33 32.72
CA THR A 178 8.68 5.79 32.61
C THR A 178 10.11 6.30 32.82
N VAL A 179 10.40 7.46 32.25
CA VAL A 179 11.65 8.19 32.55
C VAL A 179 11.34 9.17 33.67
N LEU A 180 12.18 9.23 34.69
CA LEU A 180 12.05 10.20 35.76
C LEU A 180 12.33 11.61 35.20
N GLU A 181 11.49 12.60 35.55
CA GLU A 181 11.61 13.98 35.04
C GLU A 181 12.95 14.64 35.45
N ASP A 182 13.47 14.25 36.61
CA ASP A 182 14.75 14.78 37.13
C ASP A 182 15.98 13.92 36.76
N ALA A 183 15.83 12.95 35.88
CA ALA A 183 16.90 12.02 35.55
C ALA A 183 17.97 12.67 34.68
N THR A 184 19.23 12.59 35.09
CA THR A 184 20.37 12.81 34.22
C THR A 184 20.50 11.70 33.18
N ALA A 185 21.07 11.99 32.00
CA ALA A 185 21.20 11.03 30.93
C ALA A 185 21.81 9.68 31.40
N GLY A 186 21.06 8.59 31.20
CA GLY A 186 21.49 7.22 31.54
C GLY A 186 21.01 6.68 32.90
N THR A 187 20.37 7.48 33.75
CA THR A 187 19.81 7.04 35.04
C THR A 187 18.35 7.46 35.13
N GLY A 188 17.46 6.61 35.59
CA GLY A 188 16.11 7.07 35.93
C GLY A 188 14.99 6.49 35.05
N ARG A 189 15.04 5.20 34.79
CA ARG A 189 13.87 4.46 34.33
C ARG A 189 13.25 3.71 35.49
N GLU A 190 11.96 3.91 35.71
CA GLU A 190 11.20 3.16 36.69
C GLU A 190 9.88 2.64 36.09
N TYR A 191 9.29 1.66 36.75
CA TYR A 191 7.97 1.18 36.40
C TYR A 191 6.91 1.90 37.22
N ASN A 192 6.09 2.73 36.55
CA ASN A 192 5.07 3.51 37.22
C ASN A 192 3.69 3.31 36.56
N PHE A 193 2.64 3.77 37.23
CA PHE A 193 1.29 3.78 36.67
C PHE A 193 1.16 4.91 35.63
N PRO A 194 0.43 4.67 34.53
CA PRO A 194 0.19 5.69 33.52
C PRO A 194 -0.52 6.92 34.09
N THR A 195 -0.23 8.07 33.48
CA THR A 195 -0.99 9.29 33.70
C THR A 195 -2.23 9.26 32.82
N PHE A 196 -3.35 9.87 33.30
CA PHE A 196 -4.53 10.03 32.50
C PHE A 196 -4.28 11.03 31.35
N LEU A 197 -4.67 10.68 30.13
CA LEU A 197 -4.62 11.53 28.95
C LEU A 197 -5.95 11.54 28.23
N SER A 198 -6.42 12.73 27.82
CA SER A 198 -7.70 12.88 27.11
C SER A 198 -7.75 12.12 25.79
N LYS A 199 -6.62 12.07 25.05
CA LYS A 199 -6.53 11.32 23.78
C LYS A 199 -6.53 9.81 23.98
N GLN A 200 -6.01 9.31 25.10
CA GLN A 200 -6.18 7.89 25.49
C GLN A 200 -7.65 7.59 25.82
N TYR A 201 -8.33 8.52 26.48
CA TYR A 201 -9.76 8.40 26.79
C TYR A 201 -10.57 8.20 25.49
N GLU A 202 -10.34 9.02 24.47
CA GLU A 202 -11.00 8.90 23.17
C GLU A 202 -10.71 7.54 22.51
N TRP A 203 -9.44 7.12 22.51
CA TRP A 203 -9.01 5.83 21.92
C TRP A 203 -9.72 4.64 22.58
N PHE A 204 -9.71 4.56 23.90
CA PHE A 204 -10.35 3.45 24.59
C PHE A 204 -11.87 3.42 24.39
N HIS A 205 -12.52 4.57 24.29
CA HIS A 205 -13.94 4.66 23.95
C HIS A 205 -14.22 4.27 22.51
N TYR A 206 -13.38 4.69 21.58
CA TYR A 206 -13.48 4.31 20.17
C TYR A 206 -13.36 2.79 19.98
N VAL A 207 -12.40 2.14 20.65
CA VAL A 207 -12.24 0.68 20.61
C VAL A 207 -13.47 -0.03 21.20
N GLU A 208 -13.94 0.40 22.41
CA GLU A 208 -15.14 -0.19 23.02
C GLU A 208 -16.37 -0.04 22.12
N MET A 209 -16.52 1.09 21.44
CA MET A 209 -17.62 1.32 20.51
C MET A 209 -17.49 0.40 19.27
N ALA A 210 -16.30 0.26 18.70
CA ALA A 210 -16.06 -0.67 17.60
C ALA A 210 -16.45 -2.11 18.00
N GLU A 211 -16.05 -2.57 19.19
CA GLU A 211 -16.43 -3.89 19.72
C GLU A 211 -17.96 -4.04 19.85
N LYS A 212 -18.66 -3.04 20.40
CA LYS A 212 -20.12 -3.06 20.54
C LYS A 212 -20.87 -3.08 19.22
N LEU A 213 -20.32 -2.43 18.20
CA LEU A 213 -20.90 -2.35 16.85
C LEU A 213 -20.50 -3.51 15.94
N ALA A 214 -19.73 -4.48 16.44
CA ALA A 214 -19.20 -5.58 15.66
C ALA A 214 -18.31 -5.10 14.48
N LEU A 215 -17.55 -4.03 14.72
CA LEU A 215 -16.57 -3.45 13.79
C LEU A 215 -15.15 -3.62 14.33
N ASN A 216 -14.17 -3.39 13.48
CA ASN A 216 -12.78 -3.33 13.85
C ASN A 216 -12.40 -1.91 14.31
N ALA A 217 -11.26 -1.76 15.00
CA ALA A 217 -10.67 -0.49 15.36
C ALA A 217 -9.33 -0.30 14.63
N GLY A 218 -9.07 0.89 14.10
CA GLY A 218 -7.82 1.19 13.41
C GLY A 218 -7.30 2.56 13.79
N ALA A 219 -5.99 2.66 14.04
CA ALA A 219 -5.34 3.93 14.37
C ALA A 219 -4.08 4.18 13.53
N LEU A 220 -4.00 5.39 13.00
CA LEU A 220 -2.77 6.04 12.56
C LEU A 220 -2.29 6.94 13.70
N LYS A 221 -1.05 6.78 14.12
CA LYS A 221 -0.53 7.43 15.33
C LYS A 221 0.87 7.98 15.14
N GLY A 222 1.22 9.01 15.89
CA GLY A 222 2.59 9.44 16.02
C GLY A 222 3.45 8.44 16.82
N ARG A 223 4.75 8.57 16.71
CA ARG A 223 5.74 7.75 17.42
C ARG A 223 5.60 7.87 18.95
N GLY A 224 5.87 6.80 19.66
CA GLY A 224 5.83 6.75 21.13
C GLY A 224 4.43 6.64 21.73
N THR A 225 3.38 6.69 20.91
CA THR A 225 1.99 6.56 21.34
C THR A 225 1.45 5.18 21.01
N GLY A 226 0.86 4.46 21.95
CA GLY A 226 0.05 3.28 21.64
C GLY A 226 0.53 1.94 22.19
N SER A 227 1.79 1.57 22.10
CA SER A 227 2.28 0.23 22.46
C SER A 227 1.96 -0.18 23.92
N GLU A 228 2.01 0.77 24.86
CA GLU A 228 1.62 0.51 26.27
C GLU A 228 0.11 0.29 26.40
N MET A 229 -0.70 1.07 25.69
CA MET A 229 -2.15 0.86 25.65
C MET A 229 -2.50 -0.49 25.01
N THR A 230 -1.79 -0.87 23.95
CA THR A 230 -1.94 -2.16 23.27
C THR A 230 -1.65 -3.33 24.22
N ALA A 231 -0.57 -3.26 24.99
CA ALA A 231 -0.22 -4.27 25.99
C ALA A 231 -1.31 -4.35 27.08
N ALA A 232 -1.78 -3.22 27.59
CA ALA A 232 -2.86 -3.20 28.58
C ALA A 232 -4.18 -3.79 28.03
N MET A 233 -4.57 -3.43 26.80
CA MET A 233 -5.75 -3.97 26.12
C MET A 233 -5.63 -5.48 25.85
N SER A 234 -4.43 -6.01 25.78
CA SER A 234 -4.18 -7.46 25.65
C SER A 234 -4.32 -8.19 26.97
N VAL A 235 -3.74 -7.63 28.04
CA VAL A 235 -3.68 -8.27 29.36
C VAL A 235 -4.97 -8.10 30.14
N ARG A 236 -5.70 -6.98 29.95
CA ARG A 236 -6.96 -6.74 30.68
C ARG A 236 -8.00 -7.85 30.45
N PRO A 237 -8.37 -8.21 29.20
CA PRO A 237 -9.37 -9.26 29.01
C PRO A 237 -8.88 -10.66 29.45
N TYR A 238 -7.60 -10.95 29.31
CA TYR A 238 -7.01 -12.17 29.89
C TYR A 238 -7.24 -12.23 31.41
N THR A 239 -7.13 -11.09 32.09
CA THR A 239 -7.30 -11.01 33.56
C THR A 239 -8.76 -11.06 33.97
N SER A 240 -9.68 -10.42 33.24
CA SER A 240 -11.08 -10.21 33.64
C SER A 240 -12.11 -11.11 32.96
N ASN A 241 -11.77 -11.79 31.87
CA ASN A 241 -12.74 -12.56 31.08
C ASN A 241 -12.29 -14.03 30.96
N PRO A 242 -13.04 -15.00 31.49
CA PRO A 242 -12.71 -16.41 31.27
C PRO A 242 -12.92 -16.80 29.81
N ASN A 243 -12.14 -17.76 29.33
CA ASN A 243 -12.15 -18.28 27.97
C ASN A 243 -11.86 -17.24 26.87
N TYR A 244 -11.30 -16.09 27.22
CA TYR A 244 -11.00 -15.02 26.29
C TYR A 244 -9.65 -15.22 25.61
N ARG A 245 -9.63 -15.13 24.29
CA ARG A 245 -8.43 -15.32 23.49
C ARG A 245 -7.98 -14.05 22.83
N VAL A 246 -6.73 -13.65 23.07
CA VAL A 246 -6.06 -12.53 22.40
C VAL A 246 -4.96 -13.08 21.51
N VAL A 247 -4.91 -12.61 20.27
CA VAL A 247 -3.78 -12.86 19.37
C VAL A 247 -3.05 -11.56 19.13
N LEU A 248 -1.75 -11.56 19.40
CA LEU A 248 -0.83 -10.46 19.10
C LEU A 248 -0.12 -10.76 17.78
N THR A 249 -0.04 -9.80 16.91
CA THR A 249 0.68 -9.98 15.66
C THR A 249 1.39 -8.71 15.21
N ALA A 250 2.53 -8.88 14.53
CA ALA A 250 3.24 -7.87 13.79
C ALA A 250 3.87 -8.52 12.56
N PHE A 251 4.38 -7.74 11.63
CA PHE A 251 5.00 -8.24 10.41
C PHE A 251 6.28 -9.04 10.69
N ASP A 252 7.07 -8.60 11.68
CA ASP A 252 8.32 -9.26 12.10
C ASP A 252 8.42 -9.39 13.62
N ASP A 253 9.35 -10.24 14.09
CA ASP A 253 9.54 -10.50 15.51
C ASP A 253 10.17 -9.31 16.25
N GLY A 254 10.98 -8.49 15.58
CA GLY A 254 11.60 -7.31 16.19
C GLY A 254 10.56 -6.29 16.68
N LYS A 255 9.40 -6.21 16.01
CA LYS A 255 8.27 -5.35 16.40
C LYS A 255 7.31 -6.06 17.37
N LEU A 256 7.14 -7.36 17.23
CA LEU A 256 6.24 -8.15 18.08
C LEU A 256 6.82 -8.42 19.46
N GLN A 257 8.14 -8.66 19.56
CA GLN A 257 8.80 -9.01 20.82
C GLN A 257 8.64 -7.94 21.91
N PRO A 258 8.86 -6.64 21.65
CA PRO A 258 8.69 -5.62 22.69
C PRO A 258 7.26 -5.58 23.27
N LEU A 259 6.24 -5.72 22.43
CA LEU A 259 4.85 -5.79 22.87
C LEU A 259 4.59 -7.03 23.72
N ARG A 260 5.10 -8.19 23.28
CA ARG A 260 5.00 -9.46 23.98
C ARG A 260 5.64 -9.39 25.35
N ASP A 261 6.84 -8.83 25.46
CA ASP A 261 7.59 -8.71 26.71
C ASP A 261 6.85 -7.82 27.73
N LYS A 262 6.24 -6.72 27.27
CA LYS A 262 5.35 -5.89 28.10
C LYS A 262 4.15 -6.69 28.64
N CYS A 263 3.50 -7.47 27.78
CA CYS A 263 2.39 -8.32 28.20
C CYS A 263 2.83 -9.36 29.24
N TRP A 264 3.96 -10.04 29.02
CA TRP A 264 4.49 -11.07 29.94
C TRP A 264 4.89 -10.46 31.28
N TYR A 265 5.56 -9.32 31.27
CA TYR A 265 5.88 -8.58 32.49
C TYR A 265 4.62 -8.26 33.29
N GLN A 266 3.59 -7.71 32.62
CA GLN A 266 2.36 -7.32 33.28
C GLN A 266 1.55 -8.52 33.80
N LEU A 267 1.51 -9.65 33.09
CA LEU A 267 0.90 -10.88 33.59
C LEU A 267 1.59 -11.40 34.88
N ASN A 268 2.90 -11.30 34.93
CA ASN A 268 3.66 -11.68 36.15
C ASN A 268 3.36 -10.75 37.31
N LEU A 269 3.23 -9.44 37.07
CA LEU A 269 2.79 -8.50 38.12
C LEU A 269 1.39 -8.84 38.61
N ASN A 270 0.44 -9.05 37.71
CA ASN A 270 -0.94 -9.40 38.05
C ASN A 270 -1.02 -10.67 38.91
N ALA A 271 -0.29 -11.72 38.53
CA ALA A 271 -0.33 -12.99 39.19
C ALA A 271 0.38 -12.97 40.59
N ASN A 272 1.49 -12.26 40.69
CA ASN A 272 2.41 -12.34 41.83
C ASN A 272 2.27 -11.14 42.77
N ALA A 273 2.29 -9.92 42.24
CA ALA A 273 2.23 -8.71 43.05
C ALA A 273 0.79 -8.27 43.40
N TYR A 274 -0.15 -8.41 42.47
CA TYR A 274 -1.54 -8.00 42.72
C TYR A 274 -2.42 -9.12 43.25
N GLY A 275 -1.96 -10.37 43.17
CA GLY A 275 -2.66 -11.52 43.76
C GLY A 275 -3.81 -12.06 42.90
N PHE A 276 -3.86 -11.78 41.61
CA PHE A 276 -4.83 -12.37 40.70
C PHE A 276 -4.52 -13.85 40.40
N ARG A 277 -4.66 -14.71 41.42
CA ARG A 277 -4.25 -16.12 41.36
C ARG A 277 -4.94 -16.96 40.30
N HIS A 278 -6.13 -16.55 39.88
CA HIS A 278 -6.91 -17.25 38.84
C HIS A 278 -6.25 -17.19 37.42
N ILE A 279 -5.33 -16.24 37.22
CA ILE A 279 -4.63 -16.06 35.93
C ILE A 279 -3.32 -16.80 35.82
N ARG A 280 -3.00 -17.69 36.80
CA ARG A 280 -1.77 -18.49 36.73
C ARG A 280 -1.74 -19.37 35.51
N GLN A 281 -0.58 -19.41 34.86
CA GLN A 281 -0.40 -20.06 33.57
C GLN A 281 -0.03 -21.54 33.78
N VAL A 282 -0.65 -22.42 33.01
CA VAL A 282 -0.20 -23.81 32.79
C VAL A 282 0.57 -23.87 31.45
N VAL A 283 0.11 -23.18 30.42
CA VAL A 283 0.90 -22.96 29.20
C VAL A 283 1.67 -21.66 29.38
N ASP A 284 2.98 -21.79 29.48
CA ASP A 284 3.92 -20.68 29.75
C ASP A 284 5.16 -20.88 28.87
N ASN A 285 5.07 -20.43 27.62
CA ASN A 285 6.19 -20.48 26.70
C ASN A 285 6.45 -19.09 26.08
N ALA A 286 7.44 -18.98 25.18
CA ALA A 286 7.86 -17.72 24.60
C ALA A 286 6.74 -17.00 23.81
N THR A 287 5.82 -17.75 23.20
CA THR A 287 4.78 -17.18 22.32
C THR A 287 3.37 -17.27 22.88
N THR A 288 3.14 -18.06 23.94
CA THR A 288 1.79 -18.33 24.44
C THR A 288 1.74 -18.38 25.94
N LYS A 289 0.77 -17.70 26.52
CA LYS A 289 0.38 -17.80 27.92
C LYS A 289 -1.09 -18.17 28.01
N ARG A 290 -1.42 -19.24 28.79
CA ARG A 290 -2.81 -19.67 29.03
C ARG A 290 -3.06 -19.92 30.51
N ALA A 291 -4.10 -19.26 31.04
CA ALA A 291 -4.53 -19.39 32.42
C ALA A 291 -5.38 -20.65 32.62
N SER A 292 -4.77 -21.78 32.96
CA SER A 292 -5.48 -23.03 33.16
C SER A 292 -4.88 -23.86 34.35
N LYS A 293 -5.56 -24.93 34.69
CA LYS A 293 -5.09 -25.96 35.62
C LYS A 293 -5.23 -27.33 34.96
N ARG A 294 -4.31 -28.23 35.25
CA ARG A 294 -4.47 -29.64 34.86
C ARG A 294 -5.17 -30.41 35.98
N THR A 295 -6.19 -31.17 35.61
CA THR A 295 -6.82 -32.15 36.49
C THR A 295 -5.90 -33.35 36.68
N LYS A 296 -6.24 -34.24 37.62
CA LYS A 296 -5.49 -35.51 37.82
C LYS A 296 -5.52 -36.38 36.56
N GLU A 297 -6.56 -36.27 35.78
CA GLU A 297 -6.78 -36.99 34.50
C GLU A 297 -6.08 -36.32 33.32
N GLY A 298 -5.37 -35.22 33.54
CA GLY A 298 -4.62 -34.49 32.48
C GLY A 298 -5.41 -33.46 31.68
N ALA A 299 -6.71 -33.29 31.93
CA ALA A 299 -7.53 -32.28 31.25
C ALA A 299 -7.17 -30.88 31.74
N GLU A 300 -7.19 -29.90 30.81
CA GLU A 300 -7.05 -28.49 31.17
C GLU A 300 -8.41 -27.89 31.50
N VAL A 301 -8.50 -27.25 32.65
CA VAL A 301 -9.71 -26.60 33.18
C VAL A 301 -9.34 -25.26 33.86
N GLY A 302 -10.33 -24.45 34.16
CA GLY A 302 -10.13 -23.21 34.94
C GLY A 302 -10.48 -21.96 34.17
N TRP A 303 -9.65 -20.93 34.28
CA TRP A 303 -9.93 -19.60 33.70
C TRP A 303 -9.89 -19.61 32.17
N MET A 304 -8.99 -20.38 31.57
CA MET A 304 -8.84 -20.66 30.12
C MET A 304 -8.62 -19.44 29.22
N ALA A 305 -8.29 -18.29 29.79
CA ALA A 305 -7.89 -17.14 28.99
C ALA A 305 -6.49 -17.37 28.39
N GLU A 306 -6.28 -16.88 27.18
CA GLU A 306 -5.04 -17.07 26.41
C GLU A 306 -4.57 -15.78 25.73
N ILE A 307 -3.26 -15.52 25.78
CA ILE A 307 -2.58 -14.60 24.87
C ILE A 307 -1.60 -15.41 24.04
N HIS A 308 -1.74 -15.32 22.71
CA HIS A 308 -0.88 -15.98 21.76
C HIS A 308 -0.26 -14.98 20.81
N SER A 309 1.04 -15.10 20.49
CA SER A 309 1.74 -14.20 19.57
C SER A 309 2.18 -14.91 18.30
N ILE A 310 1.89 -14.30 17.14
CA ILE A 310 2.15 -14.87 15.80
C ILE A 310 2.80 -13.79 14.91
N ILE A 311 3.92 -14.14 14.27
CA ILE A 311 4.53 -13.27 13.24
C ILE A 311 3.70 -13.38 11.95
N ALA A 312 3.19 -12.26 11.46
CA ALA A 312 2.33 -12.18 10.27
C ALA A 312 3.10 -11.79 9.00
N ASP A 313 4.24 -12.46 8.74
CA ASP A 313 5.02 -12.30 7.50
C ASP A 313 4.32 -12.89 6.26
N LYS A 314 3.30 -13.75 6.47
CA LYS A 314 2.43 -14.33 5.44
C LYS A 314 0.99 -14.31 5.90
N ALA A 315 0.08 -13.91 5.00
CA ALA A 315 -1.36 -13.83 5.29
C ALA A 315 -1.97 -15.18 5.74
N SER A 316 -1.34 -16.31 5.37
CA SER A 316 -1.81 -17.64 5.76
C SER A 316 -1.50 -18.04 7.20
N LYS A 317 -0.54 -17.39 7.88
CA LYS A 317 -0.10 -17.82 9.22
C LYS A 317 -1.15 -17.62 10.31
N ILE A 318 -2.03 -16.64 10.15
CA ILE A 318 -3.08 -16.32 11.13
C ILE A 318 -4.41 -17.02 10.77
N ARG A 319 -4.50 -17.59 9.56
CA ARG A 319 -5.72 -18.28 9.11
C ARG A 319 -6.03 -19.51 9.98
N GLY A 320 -7.30 -19.65 10.34
CA GLY A 320 -7.79 -20.79 11.12
C GLY A 320 -7.83 -20.56 12.62
N ASP A 321 -7.20 -19.53 13.15
CA ASP A 321 -7.36 -19.10 14.52
C ASP A 321 -8.70 -18.43 14.74
N ARG A 322 -9.33 -18.71 15.88
CA ARG A 322 -10.52 -17.99 16.36
C ARG A 322 -10.09 -17.18 17.57
N THR A 323 -10.37 -15.88 17.53
CA THR A 323 -9.93 -14.99 18.59
C THR A 323 -11.00 -13.96 18.92
N ASP A 324 -11.08 -13.59 20.19
CA ASP A 324 -11.96 -12.50 20.64
C ASP A 324 -11.32 -11.14 20.35
N ARG A 325 -9.97 -11.07 20.33
CA ARG A 325 -9.26 -9.83 20.00
C ARG A 325 -7.98 -10.16 19.23
N LEU A 326 -7.85 -9.64 18.02
CA LEU A 326 -6.65 -9.74 17.19
C LEU A 326 -6.01 -8.36 17.08
N ILE A 327 -4.76 -8.24 17.51
CA ILE A 327 -4.05 -6.97 17.58
C ILE A 327 -2.89 -6.98 16.59
N TYR A 328 -2.90 -6.03 15.68
CA TYR A 328 -1.79 -5.73 14.76
C TYR A 328 -0.97 -4.58 15.32
N GLU A 329 0.22 -4.90 15.83
CA GLU A 329 1.20 -3.89 16.27
C GLU A 329 2.03 -3.43 15.08
N GLU A 330 2.33 -2.13 15.03
CA GLU A 330 3.04 -1.46 13.95
C GLU A 330 2.52 -1.88 12.56
N ALA A 331 1.21 -1.76 12.38
CA ALA A 331 0.50 -2.11 11.14
C ALA A 331 1.03 -1.33 9.92
N GLY A 332 1.62 -0.14 10.11
CA GLY A 332 2.28 0.65 9.07
C GLY A 332 3.51 -0.01 8.47
N SER A 333 4.12 -0.99 9.16
CA SER A 333 5.25 -1.75 8.63
C SER A 333 4.86 -3.08 7.98
N ASN A 334 3.57 -3.39 7.90
CA ASN A 334 3.08 -4.65 7.34
C ASN A 334 2.77 -4.52 5.84
N THR A 335 3.69 -4.96 4.98
CA THR A 335 3.58 -4.90 3.52
C THR A 335 2.39 -5.68 2.93
N ILE A 336 1.83 -6.61 3.70
CA ILE A 336 0.71 -7.47 3.27
C ILE A 336 -0.57 -7.20 4.07
N LEU A 337 -0.67 -6.04 4.75
CA LEU A 337 -1.77 -5.73 5.67
C LEU A 337 -3.15 -5.92 5.03
N SER A 338 -3.37 -5.38 3.83
CA SER A 338 -4.66 -5.47 3.12
C SER A 338 -5.12 -6.91 2.87
N LYS A 339 -4.18 -7.83 2.59
CA LYS A 339 -4.46 -9.26 2.41
C LYS A 339 -4.66 -9.97 3.74
N SER A 340 -3.90 -9.58 4.75
CA SER A 340 -4.03 -10.11 6.10
C SER A 340 -5.40 -9.78 6.70
N ILE A 341 -5.88 -8.56 6.51
CA ILE A 341 -7.22 -8.13 6.98
C ILE A 341 -8.34 -9.02 6.42
N GLN A 342 -8.22 -9.45 5.16
CA GLN A 342 -9.23 -10.29 4.49
C GLN A 342 -9.14 -11.78 4.83
N GLY A 343 -7.96 -12.27 5.13
CA GLY A 343 -7.67 -13.69 5.25
C GLY A 343 -7.16 -14.18 6.60
N ASP A 344 -7.21 -13.36 7.63
CA ASP A 344 -6.66 -13.65 8.95
C ASP A 344 -7.62 -14.40 9.89
N ALA A 345 -7.35 -14.32 11.19
CA ALA A 345 -8.11 -15.00 12.24
C ALA A 345 -9.60 -14.66 12.20
N LEU A 346 -10.43 -15.66 12.41
CA LEU A 346 -11.88 -15.51 12.43
C LEU A 346 -12.34 -14.75 13.67
N VAL A 347 -12.96 -13.61 13.42
CA VAL A 347 -13.73 -12.84 14.42
C VAL A 347 -15.24 -12.94 14.20
N GLU A 348 -15.64 -13.66 13.13
CA GLU A 348 -17.04 -13.91 12.76
C GLU A 348 -17.22 -15.37 12.34
N LEU A 349 -18.28 -16.01 12.80
CA LEU A 349 -18.64 -17.37 12.44
C LEU A 349 -20.15 -17.51 12.32
N GLY A 350 -20.60 -18.02 11.16
CA GLY A 350 -22.03 -18.29 10.93
C GLY A 350 -22.91 -17.03 11.04
N GLY A 351 -22.42 -15.87 10.63
CA GLY A 351 -23.10 -14.58 10.71
C GLY A 351 -23.11 -13.97 12.13
N LYS A 352 -22.39 -14.57 13.07
CA LYS A 352 -22.22 -13.99 14.42
C LYS A 352 -20.80 -13.46 14.58
N HIS A 353 -20.70 -12.19 14.84
CA HIS A 353 -19.46 -11.54 15.20
C HIS A 353 -19.15 -11.82 16.67
N PHE A 354 -17.91 -12.24 16.98
CA PHE A 354 -17.49 -12.57 18.34
C PHE A 354 -16.14 -11.96 18.73
N GLY A 355 -15.41 -11.36 17.80
CA GLY A 355 -14.10 -10.76 18.08
C GLY A 355 -13.88 -9.47 17.31
N THR A 356 -12.82 -8.75 17.65
CA THR A 356 -12.46 -7.46 17.07
C THR A 356 -11.00 -7.44 16.66
N LYS A 357 -10.71 -6.91 15.48
CA LYS A 357 -9.35 -6.61 15.03
C LYS A 357 -9.00 -5.18 15.42
N ILE A 358 -7.80 -4.99 15.94
CA ILE A 358 -7.28 -3.68 16.36
C ILE A 358 -5.97 -3.45 15.62
N PHE A 359 -5.90 -2.38 14.85
CA PHE A 359 -4.75 -2.02 14.04
C PHE A 359 -4.13 -0.74 14.61
N LEU A 360 -2.85 -0.79 14.96
CA LEU A 360 -2.09 0.40 15.36
C LEU A 360 -0.84 0.50 14.48
N GLY A 361 -0.63 1.66 13.86
CA GLY A 361 0.53 1.90 13.03
C GLY A 361 0.98 3.35 13.08
N THR A 362 2.29 3.53 13.02
CA THR A 362 2.92 4.83 12.76
C THR A 362 3.04 5.06 11.26
N GLY A 363 3.21 6.31 10.84
CA GLY A 363 3.75 6.65 9.55
C GLY A 363 5.17 6.07 9.40
N GLY A 364 5.73 6.11 8.23
CA GLY A 364 7.10 5.65 8.00
C GLY A 364 7.29 4.98 6.63
N ASP A 365 7.97 3.84 6.56
CA ASP A 365 8.44 3.16 5.35
C ASP A 365 7.34 3.00 4.28
N ASP A 366 7.55 3.62 3.14
CA ASP A 366 6.61 3.84 2.03
C ASP A 366 5.83 2.61 1.55
N VAL A 367 6.49 1.47 1.50
CA VAL A 367 5.93 0.25 0.89
C VAL A 367 4.97 -0.45 1.83
N ALA A 368 5.30 -0.43 3.11
CA ALA A 368 4.49 -1.06 4.14
C ALA A 368 3.28 -0.18 4.50
N LEU A 369 3.44 1.15 4.36
CA LEU A 369 2.43 2.13 4.75
C LEU A 369 1.17 2.09 3.88
N GLU A 370 1.25 1.61 2.61
CA GLU A 370 0.11 1.62 1.68
C GLU A 370 -1.13 0.87 2.23
N GLY A 371 -0.91 -0.26 2.89
CA GLY A 371 -1.99 -1.03 3.52
C GLY A 371 -2.67 -0.27 4.66
N LEU A 372 -1.88 0.37 5.52
CA LEU A 372 -2.39 1.19 6.63
C LEU A 372 -3.07 2.46 6.09
N ALA A 373 -2.48 3.14 5.11
CA ALA A 373 -3.05 4.34 4.50
C ALA A 373 -4.40 4.06 3.83
N THR A 374 -4.51 2.93 3.13
CA THR A 374 -5.77 2.49 2.51
C THR A 374 -6.84 2.23 3.57
N MET A 375 -6.52 1.50 4.63
CA MET A 375 -7.44 1.23 5.74
C MET A 375 -7.82 2.51 6.47
N PHE A 376 -6.88 3.42 6.68
CA PHE A 376 -7.11 4.70 7.35
C PHE A 376 -8.07 5.59 6.56
N LYS A 377 -7.84 5.77 5.26
CA LYS A 377 -8.66 6.61 4.38
C LYS A 377 -9.99 5.98 3.98
N ASN A 378 -10.07 4.65 3.97
CA ASN A 378 -11.29 3.91 3.67
C ASN A 378 -11.58 2.87 4.76
N PRO A 379 -11.96 3.31 5.98
CA PRO A 379 -12.20 2.39 7.10
C PRO A 379 -13.32 1.39 6.83
N ALA A 380 -14.35 1.76 6.07
CA ALA A 380 -15.45 0.86 5.72
C ALA A 380 -14.99 -0.37 4.93
N GLY A 381 -14.02 -0.23 4.03
CA GLY A 381 -13.45 -1.34 3.26
C GLY A 381 -12.76 -2.41 4.12
N ALA A 382 -12.27 -2.02 5.31
CA ALA A 382 -11.66 -2.90 6.30
C ALA A 382 -12.60 -3.26 7.47
N LYS A 383 -13.89 -2.91 7.38
CA LYS A 383 -14.88 -3.00 8.47
C LYS A 383 -14.40 -2.31 9.76
N VAL A 384 -13.64 -1.22 9.63
CA VAL A 384 -13.15 -0.41 10.74
C VAL A 384 -14.19 0.65 11.06
N LEU A 385 -14.43 0.93 12.34
CA LEU A 385 -15.29 2.02 12.76
C LEU A 385 -14.73 3.35 12.26
N ALA A 386 -15.49 4.09 11.47
CA ALA A 386 -15.09 5.41 11.04
C ALA A 386 -15.01 6.38 12.23
N TYR A 387 -14.05 7.28 12.19
CA TYR A 387 -13.79 8.31 13.18
C TYR A 387 -13.84 9.68 12.50
N LYS A 388 -14.57 10.61 13.06
CA LYS A 388 -14.62 11.98 12.58
C LYS A 388 -13.38 12.73 13.09
N ASN A 389 -12.38 12.81 12.23
CA ASN A 389 -11.09 13.43 12.54
C ASN A 389 -11.15 14.95 12.34
N TYR A 390 -10.79 15.70 13.37
CA TYR A 390 -10.70 17.17 13.35
C TYR A 390 -9.25 17.67 13.16
N ASP A 391 -8.27 16.78 13.25
CA ASP A 391 -6.84 17.11 13.12
C ASP A 391 -6.40 16.97 11.64
N THR A 392 -6.94 17.82 10.77
CA THR A 392 -6.67 17.86 9.33
C THR A 392 -5.91 19.14 8.95
N THR A 393 -5.21 19.12 7.82
CA THR A 393 -4.41 20.26 7.35
C THR A 393 -5.26 21.47 7.01
N ASP A 394 -6.46 21.28 6.46
CA ASP A 394 -7.39 22.36 6.08
C ASP A 394 -8.37 22.75 7.21
N GLY A 395 -8.29 22.09 8.37
CA GLY A 395 -9.15 22.32 9.51
C GLY A 395 -10.60 21.86 9.34
N LYS A 396 -10.93 21.16 8.26
CA LYS A 396 -12.26 20.59 8.04
C LYS A 396 -12.30 19.16 8.56
N PRO A 397 -13.36 18.77 9.30
CA PRO A 397 -13.47 17.40 9.78
C PRO A 397 -13.59 16.41 8.61
N GLU A 398 -12.84 15.30 8.71
CA GLU A 398 -12.81 14.22 7.71
C GLU A 398 -13.14 12.88 8.37
N LEU A 399 -13.82 11.99 7.64
CA LEU A 399 -14.05 10.62 8.09
C LEU A 399 -12.86 9.75 7.69
N SER A 400 -12.20 9.17 8.71
CA SER A 400 -11.07 8.28 8.55
C SER A 400 -11.12 7.17 9.61
N ALA A 401 -10.11 6.32 9.73
CA ALA A 401 -9.87 5.59 10.98
C ALA A 401 -9.39 6.56 12.08
N PHE A 402 -9.16 6.07 13.30
CA PHE A 402 -8.73 6.92 14.41
C PHE A 402 -7.36 7.56 14.12
N PHE A 403 -7.23 8.85 14.40
CA PHE A 403 -5.96 9.56 14.34
C PHE A 403 -5.50 10.01 15.71
N CYS A 404 -4.24 9.72 16.03
CA CYS A 404 -3.60 10.12 17.27
C CYS A 404 -2.40 11.03 16.98
N PRO A 405 -2.60 12.37 16.91
CA PRO A 405 -1.53 13.30 16.64
C PRO A 405 -0.57 13.40 17.83
N SER A 406 0.73 13.51 17.54
CA SER A 406 1.77 13.58 18.58
C SER A 406 1.58 14.74 19.54
N HIS A 407 1.18 15.90 19.03
CA HIS A 407 1.01 17.13 19.85
C HIS A 407 -0.18 17.07 20.84
N LYS A 408 -1.05 16.07 20.74
CA LYS A 408 -2.14 15.84 21.71
C LYS A 408 -1.86 14.68 22.67
N PHE A 409 -0.62 14.19 22.71
CA PHE A 409 -0.24 13.03 23.48
C PHE A 409 1.04 13.27 24.30
N ALA A 410 1.04 14.28 25.15
CA ALA A 410 2.16 14.56 26.03
C ALA A 410 2.26 13.54 27.15
N LEU A 411 3.43 12.91 27.30
CA LEU A 411 3.71 12.00 28.42
C LEU A 411 4.37 12.72 29.60
N VAL A 412 4.80 13.97 29.40
CA VAL A 412 5.48 14.78 30.42
C VAL A 412 4.46 15.68 31.10
N SER A 413 4.46 15.68 32.43
CA SER A 413 3.45 16.38 33.25
C SER A 413 3.41 17.88 33.01
N THR A 414 4.55 18.52 32.68
CA THR A 414 4.64 19.96 32.41
C THR A 414 3.79 20.43 31.22
N TYR A 415 3.45 19.52 30.32
CA TYR A 415 2.59 19.81 29.17
C TYR A 415 1.15 19.36 29.32
N LEU A 416 0.77 18.92 30.52
CA LEU A 416 -0.61 18.49 30.84
C LEU A 416 -1.28 19.48 31.77
N ASP A 417 -2.56 19.72 31.56
CA ASP A 417 -3.41 20.37 32.53
C ASP A 417 -3.92 19.39 33.60
N GLU A 418 -4.61 19.90 34.62
CA GLU A 418 -5.15 19.11 35.72
C GLU A 418 -6.15 18.00 35.27
N ARG A 419 -6.69 18.12 34.07
CA ARG A 419 -7.65 17.19 33.47
C ARG A 419 -6.98 16.12 32.61
N GLY A 420 -5.66 16.19 32.40
CA GLY A 420 -4.92 15.32 31.48
C GLY A 420 -5.08 15.72 30.02
N VAL A 421 -5.41 16.98 29.74
CA VAL A 421 -5.43 17.51 28.38
C VAL A 421 -4.05 18.10 28.05
N THR A 422 -3.50 17.74 26.93
CA THR A 422 -2.21 18.30 26.45
C THR A 422 -2.37 19.77 26.08
N ASN A 423 -1.54 20.65 26.63
CA ASN A 423 -1.58 22.07 26.35
C ASN A 423 -0.90 22.43 25.01
N VAL A 424 -1.15 23.65 24.54
CA VAL A 424 -0.66 24.15 23.25
C VAL A 424 0.89 24.33 23.22
N GLU A 425 1.51 24.45 24.39
CA GLU A 425 2.98 24.62 24.46
C GLU A 425 3.72 23.37 23.98
N PHE A 426 3.09 22.19 24.13
CA PHE A 426 3.67 20.95 23.61
C PHE A 426 3.76 20.95 22.07
N LYS A 427 2.75 21.48 21.40
CA LYS A 427 2.80 21.67 19.94
C LYS A 427 3.89 22.64 19.54
N LYS A 428 4.02 23.78 20.26
CA LYS A 428 5.07 24.76 20.02
C LYS A 428 6.47 24.18 20.21
N HIS A 429 6.65 23.27 21.18
CA HIS A 429 7.93 22.57 21.37
C HIS A 429 8.35 21.81 20.10
N TYR A 430 7.44 21.08 19.47
CA TYR A 430 7.71 20.41 18.18
C TYR A 430 7.95 21.43 17.06
N GLU A 431 7.15 22.48 16.98
CA GLU A 431 7.29 23.52 15.95
C GLU A 431 8.65 24.24 16.04
N GLU A 432 9.14 24.51 17.24
CA GLU A 432 10.48 25.08 17.45
C GLU A 432 11.60 24.12 17.03
N TYR A 433 11.45 22.84 17.39
CA TYR A 433 12.41 21.82 16.95
C TYR A 433 12.43 21.68 15.43
N ARG A 434 11.26 21.61 14.79
CA ARG A 434 11.11 21.51 13.32
C ARG A 434 11.78 22.69 12.58
N LYS A 435 11.83 23.89 13.14
CA LYS A 435 12.52 25.04 12.54
C LYS A 435 14.03 24.84 12.44
N THR A 436 14.61 23.93 13.20
CA THR A 436 16.05 23.61 13.16
C THR A 436 16.39 22.56 12.13
N LEU A 437 15.39 21.87 11.56
CA LEU A 437 15.53 20.77 10.62
C LEU A 437 15.33 21.25 9.18
N HIS A 438 15.99 20.58 8.23
CA HIS A 438 15.90 20.87 6.81
C HIS A 438 15.84 19.58 5.97
N GLY A 439 15.24 19.68 4.79
CA GLY A 439 15.18 18.57 3.84
C GLY A 439 14.54 17.33 4.41
N GLN A 440 15.21 16.17 4.28
CA GLN A 440 14.68 14.87 4.69
C GLN A 440 14.45 14.78 6.20
N ASP A 441 15.36 15.32 7.02
CA ASP A 441 15.23 15.29 8.49
C ASP A 441 13.94 15.99 8.97
N TYR A 442 13.54 17.08 8.29
CA TYR A 442 12.27 17.75 8.57
C TYR A 442 11.06 16.88 8.19
N LEU A 443 11.09 16.21 7.04
CA LEU A 443 10.01 15.33 6.60
C LEU A 443 9.86 14.11 7.50
N ASP A 444 10.98 13.52 7.90
CA ASP A 444 11.00 12.36 8.81
C ASP A 444 10.43 12.73 10.17
N GLU A 445 10.82 13.88 10.72
CA GLU A 445 10.27 14.39 11.98
C GLU A 445 8.76 14.63 11.88
N CYS A 446 8.27 15.23 10.77
CA CYS A 446 6.85 15.45 10.56
C CYS A 446 6.06 14.15 10.45
N ALA A 447 6.61 13.14 9.81
CA ALA A 447 5.95 11.86 9.67
C ALA A 447 5.93 11.05 10.98
N GLU A 448 7.05 11.04 11.74
CA GLU A 448 7.13 10.34 13.01
C GLU A 448 6.35 11.03 14.13
N HIS A 449 6.42 12.35 14.21
CA HIS A 449 5.73 13.16 15.22
C HIS A 449 4.61 14.01 14.60
N CYS A 450 3.75 13.37 13.82
CA CYS A 450 2.73 13.98 12.98
C CYS A 450 1.68 14.78 13.76
N PHE A 451 1.25 15.90 13.17
CA PHE A 451 0.13 16.71 13.65
C PHE A 451 -1.16 16.44 12.88
N THR A 452 -1.01 15.99 11.62
CA THR A 452 -2.12 15.65 10.74
C THR A 452 -1.90 14.29 10.08
N PRO A 453 -2.95 13.65 9.57
CA PRO A 453 -2.80 12.40 8.83
C PRO A 453 -1.91 12.54 7.59
N GLU A 454 -1.94 13.69 6.92
CA GLU A 454 -1.12 13.96 5.75
C GLU A 454 0.36 13.91 6.08
N GLU A 455 0.77 14.50 7.22
CA GLU A 455 2.15 14.42 7.71
C GLU A 455 2.56 12.97 7.98
N ALA A 456 1.71 12.20 8.70
CA ALA A 456 1.97 10.80 9.01
C ALA A 456 2.05 9.89 7.79
N LEU A 457 1.29 10.22 6.75
CA LEU A 457 1.23 9.49 5.48
C LEU A 457 2.13 10.10 4.41
N SER A 458 2.82 11.22 4.72
CA SER A 458 3.86 11.77 3.87
C SER A 458 5.05 10.82 3.87
N LYS A 459 5.70 10.74 2.73
CA LYS A 459 6.76 9.77 2.53
C LYS A 459 8.07 10.27 3.09
N THR A 460 8.71 9.43 3.89
CA THR A 460 9.96 9.70 4.57
C THR A 460 11.18 9.03 3.93
N GLY A 461 11.02 8.30 2.81
CA GLY A 461 12.15 7.76 2.06
C GLY A 461 12.93 8.87 1.35
N GLU A 462 14.26 8.79 1.29
CA GLU A 462 15.06 9.65 0.41
C GLU A 462 14.51 9.57 -1.01
N ASN A 463 13.71 10.58 -1.38
CA ASN A 463 13.28 10.70 -2.76
C ASN A 463 14.52 11.03 -3.61
N MET A 464 14.75 10.24 -4.63
CA MET A 464 15.86 10.49 -5.57
C MET A 464 15.65 11.73 -6.43
N PHE A 465 14.44 12.29 -6.43
CA PHE A 465 14.02 13.42 -7.25
C PHE A 465 13.55 14.58 -6.38
N ASP A 466 13.61 15.79 -6.91
CA ASP A 466 13.12 16.98 -6.22
C ASP A 466 11.60 16.91 -5.99
N ALA A 467 11.21 16.55 -4.76
CA ALA A 467 9.83 16.37 -4.38
C ALA A 467 9.02 17.69 -4.44
N GLU A 468 9.66 18.85 -4.15
CA GLU A 468 9.00 20.16 -4.20
C GLU A 468 8.67 20.53 -5.65
N LEU A 469 9.61 20.30 -6.56
CA LEU A 469 9.44 20.55 -7.99
C LEU A 469 8.29 19.68 -8.55
N ILE A 470 8.27 18.37 -8.20
CA ILE A 470 7.24 17.44 -8.63
C ILE A 470 5.87 17.84 -8.06
N ALA A 471 5.80 18.18 -6.76
CA ALA A 471 4.57 18.61 -6.11
C ALA A 471 4.02 19.91 -6.72
N ALA A 472 4.90 20.88 -7.05
CA ALA A 472 4.52 22.11 -7.74
C ALA A 472 3.91 21.82 -9.11
N ARG A 473 4.46 20.88 -9.90
CA ARG A 473 3.89 20.46 -11.18
C ARG A 473 2.54 19.78 -11.01
N MET A 474 2.40 18.90 -10.03
CA MET A 474 1.11 18.27 -9.72
C MET A 474 0.04 19.31 -9.37
N ALA A 475 0.40 20.35 -8.60
CA ALA A 475 -0.52 21.45 -8.29
C ALA A 475 -0.93 22.24 -9.53
N GLN A 476 -0.01 22.51 -10.48
CA GLN A 476 -0.34 23.13 -11.76
C GLN A 476 -1.34 22.28 -12.58
N ILE A 477 -1.13 20.95 -12.62
CA ILE A 477 -2.03 20.01 -13.30
C ILE A 477 -3.43 20.04 -12.66
N MET A 478 -3.52 20.06 -11.34
CA MET A 478 -4.81 20.11 -10.62
C MET A 478 -5.63 21.35 -10.97
N VAL A 479 -4.98 22.50 -11.17
CA VAL A 479 -5.66 23.74 -11.58
C VAL A 479 -5.71 23.92 -13.10
N LYS A 480 -5.34 22.90 -13.87
CA LYS A 480 -5.28 22.88 -15.35
C LYS A 480 -4.47 24.04 -15.95
N LYS A 481 -3.44 24.49 -15.25
CA LYS A 481 -2.55 25.55 -15.70
C LYS A 481 -1.38 24.97 -16.47
N ASP A 482 -1.17 25.43 -17.71
CA ASP A 482 -0.06 24.99 -18.58
C ASP A 482 0.04 23.45 -18.67
N TRP A 483 -1.11 22.76 -18.81
CA TRP A 483 -1.22 21.33 -18.82
C TRP A 483 -1.98 20.83 -20.06
N ILE A 484 -1.41 19.82 -20.71
CA ILE A 484 -2.05 19.07 -21.78
C ILE A 484 -2.61 17.78 -21.18
N GLU A 485 -3.93 17.70 -21.06
CA GLU A 485 -4.61 16.53 -20.50
C GLU A 485 -4.36 15.28 -21.35
N PRO A 486 -3.75 14.21 -20.76
CA PRO A 486 -3.54 12.95 -21.48
C PRO A 486 -4.88 12.31 -21.87
N LYS A 487 -5.02 12.00 -23.14
CA LYS A 487 -6.22 11.34 -23.66
C LYS A 487 -6.08 9.82 -23.59
N ARG A 488 -7.13 9.15 -23.14
CA ARG A 488 -7.19 7.69 -23.20
C ARG A 488 -7.48 7.23 -24.60
N MET A 489 -6.53 6.52 -25.21
CA MET A 489 -6.60 6.09 -26.59
C MET A 489 -6.74 4.57 -26.68
N MET A 490 -7.58 4.12 -27.60
CA MET A 490 -7.63 2.73 -28.03
C MET A 490 -6.89 2.62 -29.38
N LEU A 491 -5.95 1.69 -29.46
CA LEU A 491 -5.13 1.44 -30.63
C LEU A 491 -5.56 0.14 -31.31
N LEU A 492 -6.05 0.23 -32.56
CA LEU A 492 -6.45 -0.93 -33.35
C LEU A 492 -5.62 -1.03 -34.62
N TRP A 493 -5.32 -2.28 -35.06
CA TRP A 493 -4.71 -2.49 -36.37
C TRP A 493 -5.69 -2.17 -37.48
N ASP A 494 -5.27 -1.31 -38.40
CA ASP A 494 -5.98 -1.09 -39.67
C ASP A 494 -5.43 -2.05 -40.73
N LYS A 495 -6.20 -3.07 -41.05
CA LYS A 495 -5.81 -4.10 -42.03
C LYS A 495 -5.88 -3.57 -43.49
N THR A 496 -6.52 -2.42 -43.70
CA THR A 496 -6.68 -1.82 -45.02
C THR A 496 -5.57 -0.82 -45.39
N ALA A 497 -4.78 -0.40 -44.41
CA ALA A 497 -3.71 0.56 -44.61
C ALA A 497 -2.52 -0.03 -45.37
N GLU A 498 -2.06 0.68 -46.37
CA GLU A 498 -0.90 0.24 -47.18
C GLU A 498 0.43 0.44 -46.47
N LYS A 499 0.56 1.49 -45.64
CA LYS A 499 1.81 1.85 -44.97
C LYS A 499 1.81 1.39 -43.52
N GLN A 500 2.98 0.98 -43.04
CA GLN A 500 3.11 0.40 -41.68
C GLN A 500 2.64 1.34 -40.55
N TRP A 501 2.93 2.65 -40.65
CA TRP A 501 2.53 3.64 -39.64
C TRP A 501 1.08 4.05 -39.72
N SER A 502 0.42 3.89 -40.87
CA SER A 502 -1.03 4.12 -41.06
C SER A 502 -1.85 2.87 -40.72
N LYS A 503 -1.22 1.77 -40.35
CA LYS A 503 -1.90 0.51 -39.94
C LYS A 503 -2.51 0.57 -38.55
N ILE A 504 -2.39 1.68 -37.84
CA ILE A 504 -2.95 1.88 -36.51
C ILE A 504 -4.04 2.95 -36.57
N ASN A 505 -5.25 2.56 -36.23
CA ASN A 505 -6.32 3.49 -35.93
C ASN A 505 -6.30 3.80 -34.44
N ALA A 506 -6.03 5.05 -34.08
CA ALA A 506 -6.05 5.56 -32.72
C ALA A 506 -7.28 6.44 -32.53
N PHE A 507 -8.14 6.13 -31.58
CA PHE A 507 -9.30 6.94 -31.24
C PHE A 507 -9.47 7.08 -29.75
N GLU A 508 -9.99 8.23 -29.34
CA GLU A 508 -10.25 8.51 -27.93
C GLU A 508 -11.40 7.63 -27.43
N SER A 509 -11.17 6.94 -26.32
CA SER A 509 -12.14 6.05 -25.70
C SER A 509 -11.97 6.03 -24.18
N PRO A 510 -13.06 6.11 -23.40
CA PRO A 510 -12.99 5.92 -21.94
C PRO A 510 -12.37 4.58 -21.53
N HIS A 511 -12.44 3.59 -22.41
CA HIS A 511 -11.88 2.25 -22.20
C HIS A 511 -10.47 2.08 -22.82
N GLY A 512 -9.91 3.16 -23.38
CA GLY A 512 -8.54 3.15 -23.87
C GLY A 512 -7.54 2.86 -22.77
N ASN A 513 -6.55 2.03 -23.06
CA ASN A 513 -5.50 1.64 -22.11
C ASN A 513 -4.16 2.37 -22.33
N VAL A 514 -4.07 3.16 -23.39
CA VAL A 514 -2.91 4.01 -23.69
C VAL A 514 -3.25 5.47 -23.39
N LEU A 515 -2.40 6.14 -22.63
CA LEU A 515 -2.49 7.57 -22.40
C LEU A 515 -1.61 8.30 -23.41
N VAL A 516 -2.15 9.31 -24.11
CA VAL A 516 -1.44 10.05 -25.15
C VAL A 516 -1.65 11.55 -24.93
N VAL A 517 -0.55 12.29 -24.86
CA VAL A 517 -0.52 13.76 -24.83
C VAL A 517 -0.36 14.32 -26.23
N GLU A 518 0.47 13.70 -27.05
CA GLU A 518 0.75 14.14 -28.41
C GLU A 518 0.82 12.93 -29.36
N PRO A 519 0.06 12.93 -30.46
CA PRO A 519 0.20 11.90 -31.48
C PRO A 519 1.55 12.02 -32.21
N PRO A 520 1.98 10.98 -32.95
CA PRO A 520 3.24 11.05 -33.69
C PRO A 520 3.23 12.17 -34.72
N LEU A 521 4.25 13.01 -34.70
CA LEU A 521 4.48 14.05 -35.70
C LEU A 521 4.88 13.40 -37.03
N VAL A 522 4.19 13.75 -38.08
CA VAL A 522 4.39 13.17 -39.43
C VAL A 522 4.95 14.21 -40.40
N ASP A 523 5.66 13.71 -41.41
CA ASP A 523 6.13 14.53 -42.54
C ASP A 523 5.00 14.77 -43.59
N ASP A 524 5.34 15.42 -44.68
CA ASP A 524 4.42 15.75 -45.78
C ASP A 524 3.80 14.49 -46.43
N THR A 525 4.39 13.31 -46.21
CA THR A 525 3.88 12.02 -46.71
C THR A 525 3.01 11.29 -45.71
N GLY A 526 2.77 11.87 -44.55
CA GLY A 526 2.07 11.24 -43.42
C GLY A 526 2.91 10.18 -42.70
N THR A 527 4.23 10.25 -42.81
CA THR A 527 5.17 9.29 -42.17
C THR A 527 5.76 9.91 -40.92
N PRO A 528 5.73 9.23 -39.73
CA PRO A 528 6.41 9.71 -38.53
C PRO A 528 7.92 9.84 -38.75
N TYR A 529 8.49 10.94 -38.23
CA TYR A 529 9.92 11.20 -38.35
C TYR A 529 10.75 10.09 -37.71
N LYS A 530 11.81 9.63 -38.39
CA LYS A 530 12.75 8.69 -37.81
C LYS A 530 13.64 9.41 -36.80
N ASN A 531 14.00 8.74 -35.71
CA ASN A 531 14.85 9.23 -34.61
C ASN A 531 14.30 10.47 -33.88
N LEU A 532 13.02 10.83 -34.06
CA LEU A 532 12.36 11.87 -33.27
C LEU A 532 11.85 11.34 -31.95
N TYR A 533 11.50 10.08 -31.89
CA TYR A 533 10.95 9.44 -30.69
C TYR A 533 11.85 8.28 -30.24
N VAL A 534 11.86 8.05 -28.93
CA VAL A 534 12.48 6.90 -28.29
C VAL A 534 11.46 6.26 -27.34
N ALA A 535 11.45 4.95 -27.29
CA ALA A 535 10.63 4.19 -26.34
C ALA A 535 11.51 3.57 -25.26
N GLY A 536 11.07 3.65 -24.01
CA GLY A 536 11.60 2.87 -22.91
C GLY A 536 10.62 1.79 -22.52
N ILE A 537 11.07 0.55 -22.37
CA ILE A 537 10.23 -0.60 -22.09
C ILE A 537 10.75 -1.33 -20.84
N ASP A 538 9.90 -1.38 -19.82
CA ASP A 538 10.03 -2.31 -18.72
C ASP A 538 9.07 -3.48 -18.95
N SER A 539 9.63 -4.68 -19.19
CA SER A 539 8.86 -5.84 -19.62
C SER A 539 8.75 -6.89 -18.53
N ILE A 540 7.63 -7.60 -18.53
CA ILE A 540 7.38 -8.76 -17.68
C ILE A 540 7.17 -10.01 -18.52
N ASP A 541 7.52 -11.19 -17.97
CA ASP A 541 7.22 -12.48 -18.57
C ASP A 541 5.94 -13.08 -17.98
N GLN A 542 5.29 -13.97 -18.75
CA GLN A 542 4.16 -14.75 -18.26
C GLN A 542 4.67 -15.87 -17.35
N GLY A 543 4.38 -15.78 -16.05
CA GLY A 543 4.73 -16.77 -15.04
C GLY A 543 4.41 -16.23 -13.65
N LYS A 544 4.07 -17.11 -12.73
CA LYS A 544 4.11 -16.78 -11.31
C LYS A 544 5.59 -16.81 -10.92
N ASP A 545 6.15 -15.70 -10.49
CA ASP A 545 7.30 -15.76 -9.61
C ASP A 545 6.79 -16.40 -8.31
N ASP A 546 7.07 -17.70 -8.13
CA ASP A 546 6.64 -18.47 -6.95
C ASP A 546 7.22 -17.92 -5.62
N SER A 547 8.08 -16.90 -5.70
CA SER A 547 8.70 -16.20 -4.58
C SER A 547 8.12 -14.80 -4.31
N ALA A 548 7.29 -14.26 -5.23
CA ALA A 548 6.72 -12.94 -5.02
C ALA A 548 5.45 -13.05 -4.17
N THR A 549 5.42 -12.33 -3.06
CA THR A 549 4.16 -11.99 -2.38
C THR A 549 3.31 -11.20 -3.38
N ASP A 550 1.99 -11.39 -3.38
CA ASP A 550 1.07 -10.76 -4.35
C ASP A 550 1.18 -9.22 -4.48
N ASN A 551 1.91 -8.53 -3.59
CA ASN A 551 2.20 -7.08 -3.65
C ASN A 551 3.46 -6.73 -4.45
N ASP A 552 4.28 -7.71 -4.84
CA ASP A 552 5.53 -7.50 -5.60
C ASP A 552 5.37 -7.82 -7.10
N VAL A 553 4.15 -7.78 -7.60
CA VAL A 553 3.84 -8.12 -8.98
C VAL A 553 4.04 -6.91 -9.86
N SER A 554 5.12 -6.86 -10.67
CA SER A 554 5.40 -5.79 -11.63
C SER A 554 4.39 -5.76 -12.77
N ASP A 555 4.05 -4.57 -13.25
CA ASP A 555 3.26 -4.34 -14.45
C ASP A 555 4.17 -4.17 -15.68
N PHE A 556 3.65 -4.45 -16.86
CA PHE A 556 4.31 -4.08 -18.10
C PHE A 556 4.17 -2.58 -18.31
N CYS A 557 5.28 -1.90 -18.63
CA CYS A 557 5.26 -0.48 -18.92
C CYS A 557 6.05 -0.14 -20.18
N ILE A 558 5.51 0.74 -21.01
CA ILE A 558 6.20 1.40 -22.10
C ILE A 558 5.91 2.91 -22.09
N VAL A 559 6.97 3.70 -22.20
CA VAL A 559 6.90 5.17 -22.29
C VAL A 559 7.51 5.61 -23.61
N ILE A 560 6.86 6.55 -24.29
CA ILE A 560 7.37 7.19 -25.51
C ILE A 560 7.80 8.61 -25.16
N LYS A 561 9.08 8.92 -25.42
CA LYS A 561 9.65 10.25 -25.29
C LYS A 561 9.85 10.88 -26.67
N LYS A 562 9.40 12.12 -26.87
CA LYS A 562 9.80 12.98 -27.99
C LYS A 562 11.13 13.62 -27.65
N ARG A 563 12.09 13.49 -28.52
CA ARG A 563 13.42 14.04 -28.37
C ARG A 563 13.45 15.51 -28.79
N VAL A 564 14.50 16.24 -28.43
CA VAL A 564 14.69 17.63 -28.85
C VAL A 564 14.65 17.74 -30.37
N ARG A 565 13.93 18.72 -30.87
CA ARG A 565 13.89 19.07 -32.28
C ARG A 565 13.88 20.60 -32.46
N GLY A 566 15.01 21.15 -32.87
CA GLY A 566 15.14 22.60 -33.02
C GLY A 566 14.99 23.34 -31.68
N MET A 567 13.92 24.11 -31.54
CA MET A 567 13.59 24.83 -30.30
C MET A 567 12.53 24.10 -29.43
N ASP A 568 12.04 22.94 -29.89
CA ASP A 568 11.05 22.18 -29.12
C ASP A 568 11.74 21.43 -27.98
N ASP A 569 11.25 21.59 -26.77
CA ASP A 569 11.72 20.86 -25.59
C ASP A 569 11.35 19.37 -25.67
N PRO A 570 12.18 18.48 -25.13
CA PRO A 570 11.85 17.08 -25.05
C PRO A 570 10.71 16.86 -24.07
N LYS A 571 9.83 15.90 -24.37
CA LYS A 571 8.72 15.56 -23.48
C LYS A 571 8.26 14.11 -23.63
N TYR A 572 7.63 13.57 -22.61
CA TYR A 572 6.95 12.30 -22.71
C TYR A 572 5.59 12.52 -23.40
N VAL A 573 5.26 11.70 -24.40
CA VAL A 573 4.09 11.90 -25.27
C VAL A 573 3.06 10.77 -25.20
N ALA A 574 3.47 9.57 -24.81
CA ALA A 574 2.56 8.45 -24.62
C ALA A 574 3.07 7.49 -23.55
N ILE A 575 2.15 6.85 -22.83
CA ILE A 575 2.42 5.83 -21.84
C ILE A 575 1.37 4.74 -21.88
N TYR A 576 1.82 3.48 -21.73
CA TYR A 576 0.96 2.34 -21.44
C TYR A 576 1.54 1.59 -20.25
N LYS A 577 0.71 1.33 -19.26
CA LYS A 577 1.03 0.51 -18.10
C LYS A 577 -0.16 -0.40 -17.81
N ASP A 578 0.08 -1.72 -17.81
CA ASP A 578 -0.98 -2.70 -17.54
C ASP A 578 -0.39 -4.08 -17.24
N ARG A 579 -1.17 -4.94 -16.57
CA ARG A 579 -0.89 -6.36 -16.40
C ARG A 579 -2.07 -7.19 -16.87
N PRO A 580 -2.23 -7.37 -18.18
CA PRO A 580 -3.31 -8.20 -18.71
C PRO A 580 -3.12 -9.67 -18.32
N ARG A 581 -4.22 -10.43 -18.24
CA ARG A 581 -4.18 -11.89 -17.98
C ARG A 581 -3.34 -12.65 -19.00
N ASP A 582 -3.37 -12.24 -20.26
CA ASP A 582 -2.46 -12.69 -21.31
C ASP A 582 -1.47 -11.56 -21.61
N ILE A 583 -0.22 -11.73 -21.19
CA ILE A 583 0.84 -10.74 -21.37
C ILE A 583 1.09 -10.38 -22.84
N ARG A 584 0.71 -11.24 -23.78
CA ARG A 584 0.80 -10.94 -25.22
C ARG A 584 -0.02 -9.73 -25.61
N GLN A 585 -1.09 -9.41 -24.87
CA GLN A 585 -1.88 -8.19 -25.11
C GLN A 585 -1.05 -6.93 -24.81
N ALA A 586 -0.21 -6.97 -23.76
CA ALA A 586 0.71 -5.87 -23.48
C ALA A 586 1.78 -5.73 -24.56
N TYR A 587 2.37 -6.85 -25.01
CA TYR A 587 3.35 -6.84 -26.12
C TYR A 587 2.74 -6.35 -27.42
N GLU A 588 1.48 -6.70 -27.69
CA GLU A 588 0.73 -6.23 -28.85
C GLU A 588 0.50 -4.71 -28.78
N THR A 589 0.17 -4.19 -27.58
CA THR A 589 0.02 -2.74 -27.38
C THR A 589 1.35 -2.01 -27.53
N ALA A 590 2.43 -2.56 -26.99
CA ALA A 590 3.77 -2.03 -27.23
C ALA A 590 4.13 -2.02 -28.71
N HIS A 591 3.86 -3.09 -29.45
CA HIS A 591 4.08 -3.16 -30.89
C HIS A 591 3.26 -2.07 -31.65
N LYS A 592 2.02 -1.82 -31.25
CA LYS A 592 1.21 -0.73 -31.81
C LYS A 592 1.81 0.66 -31.52
N LEU A 593 2.38 0.85 -30.33
CA LEU A 593 3.05 2.12 -29.98
C LEU A 593 4.32 2.38 -30.79
N LEU A 594 4.94 1.37 -31.41
CA LEU A 594 6.04 1.58 -32.35
C LEU A 594 5.62 2.36 -33.63
N VAL A 595 4.32 2.65 -33.81
CA VAL A 595 3.82 3.57 -34.84
C VAL A 595 4.46 4.96 -34.76
N TYR A 596 4.94 5.38 -33.59
CA TYR A 596 5.74 6.60 -33.44
C TYR A 596 7.08 6.57 -34.19
N ASN A 597 7.40 5.47 -34.89
CA ASN A 597 8.66 5.26 -35.56
C ASN A 597 9.87 5.40 -34.64
N CYS A 598 9.67 4.98 -33.37
CA CYS A 598 10.68 5.08 -32.34
C CYS A 598 11.64 3.89 -32.32
N ASN A 599 12.86 4.14 -31.88
CA ASN A 599 13.75 3.10 -31.40
C ASN A 599 13.41 2.79 -29.94
N ALA A 600 13.45 1.51 -29.55
CA ALA A 600 13.03 1.06 -28.22
C ALA A 600 14.21 0.49 -27.42
N MET A 601 14.52 1.09 -26.28
CA MET A 601 15.42 0.53 -25.28
C MET A 601 14.61 -0.36 -24.34
N LEU A 602 15.08 -1.59 -24.16
CA LEU A 602 14.38 -2.63 -23.41
C LEU A 602 15.19 -3.04 -22.18
N GLU A 603 14.53 -3.26 -21.03
CA GLU A 603 15.16 -3.99 -19.94
C GLU A 603 15.33 -5.47 -20.31
N TYR A 604 16.58 -5.95 -20.32
CA TYR A 604 16.94 -7.27 -20.89
C TYR A 604 16.59 -8.45 -19.98
N THR A 605 16.07 -8.26 -18.79
CA THR A 605 15.77 -9.36 -17.86
C THR A 605 14.71 -10.34 -18.40
N LYS A 606 13.90 -9.91 -19.38
CA LYS A 606 12.76 -10.65 -19.94
C LYS A 606 12.87 -10.79 -21.46
N ILE A 607 12.94 -12.05 -21.93
CA ILE A 607 13.20 -12.37 -23.33
C ILE A 607 11.90 -12.48 -24.17
N SER A 608 10.74 -12.64 -23.53
CA SER A 608 9.49 -12.98 -24.23
C SER A 608 9.02 -11.88 -25.18
N ILE A 609 9.17 -10.62 -24.83
CA ILE A 609 8.83 -9.49 -25.73
C ILE A 609 9.74 -9.44 -26.96
N GLN A 610 11.04 -9.71 -26.79
CA GLN A 610 11.95 -9.73 -27.92
C GLN A 610 11.55 -10.79 -28.94
N LYS A 611 11.22 -12.02 -28.48
CA LYS A 611 10.73 -13.10 -29.35
C LYS A 611 9.43 -12.73 -30.03
N PHE A 612 8.51 -12.08 -29.29
CA PHE A 612 7.24 -11.62 -29.83
C PHE A 612 7.43 -10.61 -30.96
N LEU A 613 8.33 -9.64 -30.80
CA LEU A 613 8.63 -8.65 -31.86
C LEU A 613 9.38 -9.28 -33.04
N GLN A 614 10.28 -10.27 -32.82
CA GLN A 614 10.90 -11.04 -33.88
C GLN A 614 9.91 -11.80 -34.75
N GLU A 615 8.93 -12.48 -34.14
CA GLU A 615 7.85 -13.14 -34.85
C GLU A 615 7.06 -12.20 -35.77
N ARG A 616 7.01 -10.91 -35.44
CA ARG A 616 6.32 -9.83 -36.18
C ARG A 616 7.22 -8.99 -37.06
N LYS A 617 8.51 -9.34 -37.15
CA LYS A 617 9.53 -8.61 -37.92
C LYS A 617 9.62 -7.13 -37.51
N ALA A 618 9.52 -6.85 -36.21
CA ALA A 618 9.62 -5.52 -35.61
C ALA A 618 10.81 -5.39 -34.65
N ASP A 619 11.69 -6.36 -34.59
CA ASP A 619 12.88 -6.41 -33.76
C ASP A 619 14.01 -5.45 -34.23
N ASP A 620 13.94 -4.95 -35.46
CA ASP A 620 14.79 -3.89 -35.97
C ASP A 620 14.65 -2.57 -35.21
N ARG A 621 13.55 -2.40 -34.48
CA ARG A 621 13.30 -1.25 -33.62
C ARG A 621 13.98 -1.35 -32.27
N LEU A 622 14.41 -2.52 -31.86
CA LEU A 622 15.08 -2.72 -30.57
C LEU A 622 16.52 -2.22 -30.62
N MET A 623 16.86 -1.37 -29.63
CA MET A 623 18.19 -0.79 -29.52
C MET A 623 19.20 -1.81 -29.00
N LYS A 624 20.43 -1.69 -29.51
CA LYS A 624 21.54 -2.48 -29.02
C LYS A 624 21.95 -2.01 -27.62
N ARG A 625 22.60 -2.90 -26.90
CA ARG A 625 23.14 -2.60 -25.59
C ARG A 625 24.27 -1.57 -25.69
N PRO A 626 24.21 -0.46 -24.96
CA PRO A 626 25.27 0.52 -24.84
C PRO A 626 26.59 -0.08 -24.31
N GLU A 627 27.71 0.49 -24.70
CA GLU A 627 29.02 -0.02 -24.32
C GLU A 627 29.29 0.01 -22.82
N PHE A 628 28.78 1.02 -22.09
CA PHE A 628 28.96 1.12 -20.64
C PHE A 628 28.30 -0.03 -19.88
N ALA A 629 27.22 -0.60 -20.45
CA ALA A 629 26.49 -1.71 -19.85
C ALA A 629 27.04 -3.10 -20.23
N VAL A 630 28.14 -3.16 -20.97
CA VAL A 630 28.78 -4.42 -21.37
C VAL A 630 29.94 -4.74 -20.43
N SER A 631 29.90 -5.90 -19.77
CA SER A 631 30.97 -6.34 -18.87
C SER A 631 32.31 -6.53 -19.62
N ASN A 632 33.45 -6.21 -18.94
CA ASN A 632 34.77 -6.34 -19.51
C ASN A 632 35.10 -7.76 -20.03
N LYS A 633 34.48 -8.79 -19.48
CA LYS A 633 34.60 -10.18 -19.95
C LYS A 633 33.85 -10.43 -21.27
N ALA A 634 32.72 -9.75 -21.47
CA ALA A 634 31.89 -9.88 -22.66
C ALA A 634 32.41 -9.03 -23.84
N ARG A 635 33.18 -7.96 -23.59
CA ARG A 635 33.79 -7.10 -24.64
C ARG A 635 34.63 -7.88 -25.67
N LYS A 636 35.24 -8.98 -25.27
CA LYS A 636 36.08 -9.77 -26.16
C LYS A 636 35.36 -10.73 -27.13
N ILE A 637 34.07 -11.02 -26.87
CA ILE A 637 33.38 -12.13 -27.55
C ILE A 637 32.10 -11.74 -28.30
N VAL A 638 31.29 -10.76 -27.88
CA VAL A 638 29.92 -10.59 -28.43
C VAL A 638 29.41 -9.13 -28.43
N THR A 639 30.15 -8.15 -28.89
CA THR A 639 29.71 -6.74 -28.94
C THR A 639 28.63 -6.43 -29.97
N LYS A 640 28.30 -7.31 -30.91
CA LYS A 640 27.40 -6.96 -32.04
C LYS A 640 25.95 -7.44 -31.93
N LYS A 641 25.54 -8.19 -30.90
CA LYS A 641 24.24 -8.87 -30.89
C LYS A 641 23.39 -8.71 -29.61
N LEU A 642 23.89 -8.03 -28.57
CA LEU A 642 23.11 -7.89 -27.35
C LEU A 642 22.10 -6.73 -27.49
N ILE A 643 20.84 -7.04 -27.24
CA ILE A 643 19.73 -6.07 -27.22
C ILE A 643 19.40 -5.75 -25.77
N GLY A 644 19.04 -4.48 -25.51
CA GLY A 644 18.53 -4.04 -24.23
C GLY A 644 19.55 -4.00 -23.08
N LEU A 645 19.12 -3.47 -21.95
CA LEU A 645 19.94 -3.18 -20.78
C LEU A 645 19.71 -4.19 -19.65
N PRO A 646 20.76 -4.67 -18.98
CA PRO A 646 20.58 -5.47 -17.77
C PRO A 646 20.17 -4.56 -16.59
N GLY A 647 19.29 -5.02 -15.71
CA GLY A 647 18.89 -4.31 -14.50
C GLY A 647 19.98 -4.27 -13.41
N THR A 648 21.21 -3.84 -13.79
CA THR A 648 22.33 -3.71 -12.86
C THR A 648 22.26 -2.37 -12.11
N GLU A 649 22.87 -2.32 -10.93
CA GLU A 649 22.89 -1.09 -10.12
C GLU A 649 23.49 0.11 -10.88
N ALA A 650 24.52 -0.11 -11.68
CA ALA A 650 25.13 0.94 -12.48
C ALA A 650 24.18 1.50 -13.55
N VAL A 651 23.41 0.64 -14.23
CA VAL A 651 22.42 1.06 -15.23
C VAL A 651 21.27 1.82 -14.56
N ILE A 652 20.80 1.32 -13.41
CA ILE A 652 19.72 1.97 -12.66
C ILE A 652 20.15 3.37 -12.20
N LYS A 653 21.34 3.50 -11.58
CA LYS A 653 21.86 4.81 -11.13
C LYS A 653 22.02 5.79 -12.28
N HIS A 654 22.59 5.34 -13.40
CA HIS A 654 22.75 6.19 -14.59
C HIS A 654 21.39 6.65 -15.14
N GLY A 655 20.40 5.75 -15.26
CA GLY A 655 19.07 6.10 -15.71
C GLY A 655 18.35 7.09 -14.77
N LEU A 656 18.53 6.96 -13.46
CA LEU A 656 17.98 7.89 -12.47
C LEU A 656 18.63 9.28 -12.56
N GLU A 657 19.94 9.34 -12.79
CA GLU A 657 20.67 10.59 -13.02
C GLU A 657 20.14 11.32 -14.27
N LEU A 658 19.91 10.60 -15.37
CA LEU A 658 19.34 11.17 -16.59
C LEU A 658 17.90 11.69 -16.37
N ILE A 659 17.06 10.96 -15.61
CA ILE A 659 15.72 11.45 -15.26
C ILE A 659 15.82 12.71 -14.41
N SER A 660 16.73 12.76 -13.42
CA SER A 660 16.94 13.94 -12.60
C SER A 660 17.37 15.16 -13.43
N ASN A 661 18.28 14.95 -14.39
CA ASN A 661 18.72 16.00 -15.33
C ASN A 661 17.53 16.49 -16.19
N PHE A 662 16.71 15.56 -16.72
CA PHE A 662 15.51 15.92 -17.47
C PHE A 662 14.53 16.76 -16.63
N LEU A 663 14.31 16.41 -15.36
CA LEU A 663 13.44 17.17 -14.46
C LEU A 663 13.97 18.56 -14.19
N ASN A 664 15.28 18.70 -14.01
CA ASN A 664 15.93 20.00 -13.73
C ASN A 664 15.97 20.91 -14.96
N ASP A 665 16.21 20.34 -16.16
CA ASP A 665 16.43 21.11 -17.36
C ASP A 665 15.12 21.50 -18.09
N TYR A 666 14.11 20.61 -18.08
CA TYR A 666 12.93 20.78 -18.93
C TYR A 666 11.60 20.74 -18.18
N PHE A 667 11.46 19.85 -17.23
CA PHE A 667 10.25 19.64 -16.41
C PHE A 667 8.90 19.71 -17.16
N THR A 668 8.81 19.04 -18.31
CA THR A 668 7.65 19.07 -19.22
C THR A 668 6.78 17.81 -19.11
N ILE A 669 6.47 17.36 -17.88
CA ILE A 669 5.67 16.15 -17.64
C ILE A 669 4.19 16.52 -17.52
N ASP A 670 3.36 15.95 -18.41
CA ASP A 670 1.91 16.11 -18.42
C ASP A 670 1.14 14.89 -17.88
N PHE A 671 1.82 13.81 -17.52
CA PHE A 671 1.23 12.60 -17.00
C PHE A 671 1.24 12.57 -15.45
N PRO A 672 0.06 12.67 -14.79
CA PRO A 672 -0.02 12.54 -13.33
C PRO A 672 0.55 11.22 -12.81
N GLU A 673 0.39 10.13 -13.58
CA GLU A 673 0.90 8.79 -13.22
C GLU A 673 2.43 8.75 -13.13
N ILE A 674 3.12 9.46 -14.02
CA ILE A 674 4.58 9.60 -13.97
C ILE A 674 4.98 10.36 -12.72
N LEU A 675 4.39 11.54 -12.49
CA LEU A 675 4.70 12.37 -11.32
C LEU A 675 4.44 11.65 -10.01
N GLN A 676 3.34 10.89 -9.92
CA GLN A 676 3.03 10.08 -8.74
C GLN A 676 4.08 9.01 -8.46
N GLN A 677 4.61 8.34 -9.49
CA GLN A 677 5.67 7.36 -9.29
C GLN A 677 7.02 8.02 -8.96
N LEU A 678 7.37 9.13 -9.61
CA LEU A 678 8.59 9.88 -9.29
C LEU A 678 8.56 10.43 -7.85
N LEU A 679 7.40 10.95 -7.40
CA LEU A 679 7.23 11.42 -6.02
C LEU A 679 7.37 10.29 -5.00
N LYS A 680 7.04 9.07 -5.40
CA LYS A 680 7.08 7.85 -4.56
C LYS A 680 8.38 7.06 -4.64
N TYR A 681 9.23 7.37 -5.58
CA TYR A 681 10.41 6.57 -5.87
C TYR A 681 11.47 6.73 -4.78
N THR A 682 11.89 5.61 -4.22
CA THR A 682 13.11 5.51 -3.39
C THR A 682 14.01 4.41 -3.95
N TYR A 683 15.32 4.54 -3.76
CA TYR A 683 16.25 3.52 -4.24
C TYR A 683 16.01 2.14 -3.62
N ALA A 684 15.54 2.11 -2.39
CA ALA A 684 15.16 0.87 -1.70
C ALA A 684 13.96 0.18 -2.36
N ASN A 685 13.03 0.94 -2.94
CA ASN A 685 11.77 0.47 -3.52
C ASN A 685 11.81 0.30 -5.04
N LYS A 686 12.97 0.44 -5.68
CA LYS A 686 13.17 0.51 -7.13
C LYS A 686 12.44 -0.54 -7.97
N ARG A 687 12.11 -1.71 -7.42
CA ARG A 687 11.41 -2.80 -8.12
C ARG A 687 9.90 -2.62 -8.24
N LYS A 688 9.33 -1.59 -7.60
CA LYS A 688 7.87 -1.36 -7.55
C LYS A 688 7.40 -0.24 -8.47
N PHE A 689 8.32 0.37 -9.22
CA PHE A 689 8.04 1.55 -10.03
C PHE A 689 8.30 1.29 -11.50
N ASP A 690 7.42 0.51 -12.13
CA ASP A 690 7.52 0.10 -13.53
C ASP A 690 7.60 1.30 -14.49
N ILE A 691 6.90 2.41 -14.19
CA ILE A 691 6.99 3.62 -15.00
C ILE A 691 8.39 4.22 -14.89
N VAL A 692 8.97 4.30 -13.69
CA VAL A 692 10.32 4.83 -13.50
C VAL A 692 11.35 3.96 -14.21
N ALA A 693 11.20 2.63 -14.17
CA ALA A 693 12.05 1.70 -14.91
C ALA A 693 11.96 1.93 -16.44
N ALA A 694 10.74 2.13 -16.97
CA ALA A 694 10.56 2.45 -18.39
C ALA A 694 11.11 3.85 -18.73
N LEU A 695 11.01 4.84 -17.84
CA LEU A 695 11.64 6.16 -18.03
C LEU A 695 13.15 6.06 -18.10
N GLN A 696 13.79 5.28 -17.21
CA GLN A 696 15.25 5.02 -17.27
C GLN A 696 15.67 4.47 -18.64
N MET A 697 14.90 3.51 -19.16
CA MET A 697 15.17 2.96 -20.49
C MET A 697 15.01 4.01 -21.58
N ALA A 698 13.99 4.88 -21.50
CA ALA A 698 13.76 5.94 -22.47
C ALA A 698 14.89 6.98 -22.45
N GLU A 699 15.33 7.40 -21.26
CA GLU A 699 16.41 8.39 -21.12
C GLU A 699 17.75 7.87 -21.61
N ILE A 700 18.13 6.63 -21.26
CA ILE A 700 19.35 6.00 -21.77
C ILE A 700 19.26 5.80 -23.29
N GLY A 701 18.08 5.45 -23.80
CA GLY A 701 17.86 5.35 -25.25
C GLY A 701 17.97 6.69 -25.96
N ASP A 702 17.56 7.78 -25.34
CA ASP A 702 17.73 9.14 -25.88
C ASP A 702 19.19 9.56 -25.91
N GLU A 703 19.95 9.27 -24.84
CA GLU A 703 21.39 9.50 -24.77
C GLU A 703 22.15 8.77 -25.88
N GLU A 704 21.82 7.50 -26.15
CA GLU A 704 22.43 6.71 -27.24
C GLU A 704 22.14 7.28 -28.64
N LEU A 705 21.07 8.05 -28.76
CA LEU A 705 20.71 8.76 -30.00
C LEU A 705 21.26 10.20 -30.03
N PHE A 706 22.08 10.60 -29.05
CA PHE A 706 22.68 11.93 -29.02
C PHE A 706 23.46 12.23 -30.29
N GLY A 707 23.27 13.42 -30.85
CA GLY A 707 23.88 13.83 -32.11
C GLY A 707 23.23 13.26 -33.39
N ILE A 708 22.25 12.35 -33.25
CA ILE A 708 21.47 11.83 -34.38
C ILE A 708 20.24 12.70 -34.58
N ASN A 709 20.20 13.47 -35.64
CA ASN A 709 19.06 14.37 -35.93
C ASN A 709 17.82 13.59 -36.41
N PRO A 710 16.61 14.04 -36.08
CA PRO A 710 15.38 13.54 -36.67
C PRO A 710 15.38 13.73 -38.18
N THR A 711 15.03 12.67 -38.93
CA THR A 711 15.05 12.69 -40.41
C THR A 711 13.70 12.23 -40.97
N LYS A 712 13.33 12.78 -42.13
CA LYS A 712 12.23 12.25 -42.93
C LYS A 712 12.60 10.82 -43.35
N VAL A 713 11.60 9.93 -43.38
CA VAL A 713 11.84 8.57 -43.87
C VAL A 713 11.93 8.61 -45.38
N VAL A 714 13.12 8.47 -45.91
CA VAL A 714 13.30 8.23 -47.36
C VAL A 714 12.93 6.78 -47.63
N ASN A 715 11.87 6.57 -48.39
CA ASN A 715 11.42 5.24 -48.77
C ASN A 715 12.47 4.60 -49.72
N GLN A 716 13.41 3.83 -49.20
CA GLN A 716 14.46 3.16 -50.02
C GLN A 716 13.87 2.10 -50.97
N ASN A 717 12.58 1.76 -50.84
CA ASN A 717 11.86 0.84 -51.70
C ASN A 717 10.98 1.57 -52.77
N ALA A 718 11.02 2.90 -52.83
CA ALA A 718 10.56 3.55 -54.05
C ALA A 718 11.57 3.14 -55.13
N VAL A 719 11.25 2.12 -55.89
CA VAL A 719 11.93 1.84 -57.14
C VAL A 719 11.85 3.18 -57.87
N GLU A 720 12.99 3.89 -57.94
CA GLU A 720 13.08 5.02 -58.84
C GLU A 720 12.64 4.47 -60.22
N ASP A 721 11.51 4.98 -60.75
CA ASP A 721 11.09 4.63 -62.10
C ASP A 721 12.23 5.02 -63.01
N PHE A 722 13.08 4.04 -63.29
CA PHE A 722 14.23 4.21 -64.14
C PHE A 722 13.75 3.98 -65.58
N GLY A 723 13.75 5.04 -66.36
CA GLY A 723 13.21 4.96 -67.71
C GLY A 723 13.78 6.09 -68.60
N TYR A 724 13.18 6.24 -69.75
CA TYR A 724 13.44 7.38 -70.63
C TYR A 724 12.42 8.49 -70.37
N TYR A 725 12.88 9.70 -70.10
CA TYR A 725 12.07 10.88 -69.91
C TYR A 725 12.57 12.04 -70.78
N ARG A 726 11.73 13.01 -71.11
CA ARG A 726 12.14 14.24 -71.76
C ARG A 726 12.51 15.29 -70.73
N ASP A 727 13.69 15.88 -70.88
CA ASP A 727 14.13 16.99 -70.04
C ASP A 727 13.39 18.30 -70.42
N GLU A 728 13.62 19.36 -69.69
CA GLU A 728 13.01 20.67 -69.89
C GLU A 728 13.26 21.25 -71.29
N ASN A 729 14.26 20.75 -72.01
CA ASN A 729 14.62 21.15 -73.38
C ASN A 729 14.10 20.18 -74.44
N GLY A 730 13.27 19.20 -74.04
CA GLY A 730 12.67 18.22 -74.94
C GLY A 730 13.58 17.06 -75.37
N HIS A 731 14.78 16.95 -74.84
CA HIS A 731 15.71 15.85 -75.17
C HIS A 731 15.36 14.59 -74.36
N MET A 732 15.41 13.44 -74.99
CA MET A 732 15.26 12.13 -74.33
C MET A 732 16.50 11.79 -73.49
N ARG A 733 16.27 11.63 -72.21
CA ARG A 733 17.32 11.15 -71.25
C ARG A 733 16.95 9.83 -70.63
N ARG A 734 17.92 9.01 -70.33
CA ARG A 734 17.75 7.77 -69.57
C ARG A 734 18.25 7.99 -68.14
N GLY A 735 17.39 7.76 -67.17
CA GLY A 735 17.71 7.98 -65.75
C GLY A 735 16.48 7.85 -64.89
N ALA A 736 16.62 8.21 -63.59
CA ALA A 736 15.51 8.31 -62.67
C ALA A 736 14.52 9.41 -63.20
N ILE A 737 13.24 9.04 -63.33
CA ILE A 737 12.19 9.95 -63.87
C ILE A 737 11.87 10.95 -62.76
N PRO A 738 12.04 12.27 -63.00
CA PRO A 738 11.71 13.29 -62.01
C PRO A 738 10.20 13.26 -61.64
N ASN A 739 9.84 13.29 -60.38
CA ASN A 739 8.47 13.23 -59.88
C ASN A 739 7.53 14.39 -60.36
N ASN A 740 8.08 15.42 -61.01
CA ASN A 740 7.37 16.57 -61.50
C ASN A 740 7.25 16.63 -63.04
N SER A 741 7.56 15.55 -63.74
CA SER A 741 7.45 15.60 -65.21
C SER A 741 5.99 15.49 -65.65
N LYS A 742 5.44 16.55 -66.20
CA LYS A 742 4.14 16.60 -66.91
C LYS A 742 4.16 15.86 -68.29
N TYR A 743 5.13 14.99 -68.53
CA TYR A 743 5.34 14.39 -69.85
C TYR A 743 5.11 12.88 -69.83
N GLU A 744 4.46 12.38 -70.85
CA GLU A 744 4.14 10.97 -71.03
C GLU A 744 5.37 10.06 -70.88
N THR A 745 5.32 9.17 -69.94
CA THR A 745 6.34 8.10 -69.77
C THR A 745 5.94 6.88 -70.56
N ARG A 746 6.75 6.46 -71.54
CA ARG A 746 6.61 5.11 -72.07
C ARG A 746 7.38 4.17 -71.13
N ARG A 747 6.64 3.31 -70.42
CA ARG A 747 7.19 2.17 -69.68
C ARG A 747 7.69 1.15 -70.68
N THR A 748 8.93 0.78 -70.61
CA THR A 748 9.50 -0.41 -71.27
C THR A 748 9.63 -1.54 -70.28
#